data_eaf952caf4a76400c47986e11b664d36
#
_entry.id   eaf952caf4a76400c47986e11b664d36
#
_cell.length_a   1.000
_cell.length_b   1.000
_cell.length_c   1.000
_cell.angle_alpha   90.00
_cell.angle_beta   90.00
_cell.angle_gamma   90.00
#
_symmetry.space_group_name_H-M   'P 1'
#
loop_
_entity.id
_entity.type
_entity.pdbx_description
1 polymer ?
#
loop_
_entity_poly.entity_id
_entity_poly.type
_entity_poly.pdbx_seq_one_letter_code
_entity_poly.pdbx_strand_id
1 'polypeptide(L)'
;MKGRITAYRGATGFGIRLDGGTAYSGAVITRYYDPLLEKVTAWAPNPDEAIQRMIRALREFRIRGVATNLTFLEAIISHSKFHDNTYTTRFIDTTPELFQQVRRQDRATKLLTYLADVTVNGHPEAKGRPRPSDEIAAPVVPFIGGEIKPGTKQMLDQLGPKKFAEWVRAQPQVLVTDTTMRDGHQSLLATRMRTYDIARVAGTYARALPNLFSLECWGGATFDVSMRFLTEDPWDRLARIREDAPNLLLQMLLRGANGVGYKNYPDNVVKYFVRQAARGGIDVFRVFDCLNWVDNMRVSMEAIAEENKICEAAICYTGDILNAARPKYDLKYYTALAAELEKAGAHIIAVKDMAGLLKPAAARVLFKALREATDLPIHFHTHDTSGIAAATVLAAVDAGVDVVDAAMDSLSGNTSQPCLGSIVEALRGSERDPGLDPEWIRRISFYWEAVRHQYAAFESDLKGPASEVYLHEMPGGQFTNLKEQARSLGLETRWHEVAQAYADANQMFGDIVKVTPSSKVVGDMALMMVSQDLTVADVENPAKDIAFPESVVSMLKGDLGQPPGGWPEGLQKKALKGEKAYVVRPGSLLEAADLDAERKTIEEKLEREVNDYEFASYLMYPKVFTDYALAAETYGPVSVLPTPAYFYGMAPGEELFADLEKGKTLVILNQTQGEIDEKGMVKVFFELNGQPRPIKVPDRNRGASSAIRRKAEAGNATQLGAPMPGVISTVAVHAGQAVKAGDVLLSIEAMKMETALHAEKDGTIAEVLVRAGDQIDAKDLLIVFGA
;
A
#
# COMPACT_ATOMS: atom_id res chain seq x y z
N MET A 1 -3.28 29.68 32.73
CA MET A 1 -4.24 28.58 32.47
C MET A 1 -5.68 29.06 32.57
N LYS A 2 -6.56 28.67 31.67
CA LYS A 2 -7.98 28.96 31.71
C LYS A 2 -8.70 27.75 31.07
N GLY A 3 -9.68 27.15 31.75
CA GLY A 3 -10.42 26.03 31.20
C GLY A 3 -11.30 25.35 32.24
N ARG A 4 -12.06 24.34 31.79
CA ARG A 4 -12.82 23.46 32.68
C ARG A 4 -12.14 22.08 32.69
N ILE A 5 -11.89 21.55 33.87
CA ILE A 5 -11.41 20.18 34.06
C ILE A 5 -12.53 19.23 33.63
N THR A 6 -12.30 18.48 32.55
CA THR A 6 -13.27 17.50 32.02
C THR A 6 -13.10 16.11 32.64
N ALA A 7 -11.89 15.78 33.07
CA ALA A 7 -11.59 14.56 33.81
C ALA A 7 -10.49 14.84 34.84
N TYR A 8 -10.65 14.33 36.05
CA TYR A 8 -9.65 14.36 37.10
C TYR A 8 -9.53 12.97 37.74
N ARG A 9 -8.30 12.48 37.82
CA ARG A 9 -7.94 11.30 38.59
C ARG A 9 -6.56 11.54 39.20
N GLY A 10 -6.48 11.61 40.51
CA GLY A 10 -5.24 11.70 41.25
C GLY A 10 -4.53 10.33 41.34
N ALA A 11 -3.22 10.37 41.56
CA ALA A 11 -2.47 9.19 41.90
C ALA A 11 -2.73 8.75 43.32
N THR A 12 -2.71 7.45 43.58
CA THR A 12 -2.87 6.87 44.91
C THR A 12 -1.78 5.84 45.21
N GLY A 13 -1.70 5.37 46.41
CA GLY A 13 -0.80 4.29 46.80
C GLY A 13 0.05 4.63 48.01
N PHE A 14 0.75 3.60 48.50
CA PHE A 14 1.61 3.72 49.67
C PHE A 14 2.71 4.77 49.47
N GLY A 15 2.83 5.69 50.42
CA GLY A 15 3.82 6.78 50.40
C GLY A 15 3.43 7.96 49.48
N ILE A 16 2.20 8.04 48.96
CA ILE A 16 1.70 9.18 48.23
C ILE A 16 0.63 9.90 49.04
N ARG A 17 0.79 11.20 49.25
CA ARG A 17 -0.19 12.10 49.83
C ARG A 17 -0.58 13.17 48.85
N LEU A 18 -1.86 13.40 48.72
CA LEU A 18 -2.47 14.46 47.94
C LEU A 18 -3.08 15.51 48.84
N ASP A 19 -2.70 16.75 48.66
CA ASP A 19 -3.32 17.90 49.32
C ASP A 19 -4.08 18.67 48.23
N GLY A 20 -5.42 18.48 48.24
CA GLY A 20 -6.30 19.00 47.20
C GLY A 20 -6.33 20.52 47.15
N GLY A 21 -6.17 21.06 45.97
CA GLY A 21 -6.45 22.46 45.67
C GLY A 21 -7.82 22.61 45.00
N THR A 22 -7.83 23.08 43.75
CA THR A 22 -9.08 23.35 42.98
C THR A 22 -9.42 22.25 41.98
N ALA A 23 -8.71 21.13 42.00
CA ALA A 23 -8.82 20.08 40.97
C ALA A 23 -9.94 19.06 41.34
N TYR A 24 -11.01 19.06 40.57
CA TYR A 24 -12.02 17.99 40.50
C TYR A 24 -12.71 18.02 39.15
N SER A 25 -13.34 16.94 38.74
CA SER A 25 -14.06 16.89 37.45
C SER A 25 -15.19 17.89 37.41
N GLY A 26 -15.19 18.80 36.44
CA GLY A 26 -16.11 19.90 36.31
C GLY A 26 -15.61 21.25 36.82
N ALA A 27 -14.51 21.30 37.60
CA ALA A 27 -13.94 22.53 38.09
C ALA A 27 -13.55 23.50 37.00
N VAL A 28 -13.81 24.79 37.19
CA VAL A 28 -13.41 25.88 36.28
C VAL A 28 -12.18 26.55 36.86
N ILE A 29 -11.07 26.43 36.14
CA ILE A 29 -9.82 27.09 36.50
C ILE A 29 -9.81 28.47 35.89
N THR A 30 -9.75 29.47 36.76
CA THR A 30 -9.78 30.89 36.37
C THR A 30 -8.38 31.45 36.25
N ARG A 31 -8.21 32.62 35.58
CA ARG A 31 -6.96 33.36 35.48
C ARG A 31 -6.73 34.36 36.61
N TYR A 32 -7.65 34.47 37.53
CA TYR A 32 -7.66 35.52 38.58
C TYR A 32 -6.99 35.11 39.88
N TYR A 33 -6.76 33.79 40.06
CA TYR A 33 -6.11 33.25 41.24
C TYR A 33 -5.01 32.27 40.84
N ASP A 34 -4.13 31.90 41.78
CA ASP A 34 -3.09 30.89 41.56
C ASP A 34 -3.69 29.58 41.04
N PRO A 35 -3.12 29.03 39.96
CA PRO A 35 -3.69 27.84 39.32
C PRO A 35 -3.24 26.54 40.01
N LEU A 36 -3.16 26.52 41.35
CA LEU A 36 -2.81 25.33 42.11
C LEU A 36 -3.94 24.30 41.97
N LEU A 37 -3.66 23.22 41.27
CA LEU A 37 -4.61 22.12 41.09
C LEU A 37 -4.54 21.12 42.25
N GLU A 38 -3.34 20.67 42.53
CA GLU A 38 -3.05 19.63 43.52
C GLU A 38 -1.61 19.74 44.00
N LYS A 39 -1.36 19.46 45.28
CA LYS A 39 -0.01 19.29 45.81
C LYS A 39 0.23 17.81 46.06
N VAL A 40 1.27 17.27 45.41
CA VAL A 40 1.62 15.84 45.54
C VAL A 40 2.88 15.71 46.39
N THR A 41 2.82 14.87 47.39
CA THR A 41 3.96 14.54 48.25
C THR A 41 4.24 13.04 48.18
N ALA A 42 5.49 12.66 47.86
CA ALA A 42 5.96 11.28 47.94
C ALA A 42 6.89 11.11 49.16
N TRP A 43 6.70 10.04 49.87
CA TRP A 43 7.55 9.64 50.98
C TRP A 43 8.10 8.23 50.76
N ALA A 44 9.38 8.06 51.10
CA ALA A 44 10.07 6.76 51.14
C ALA A 44 11.24 6.81 52.13
N PRO A 45 11.82 5.65 52.51
CA PRO A 45 12.95 5.59 53.43
C PRO A 45 14.25 6.26 52.93
N ASN A 46 14.40 6.38 51.63
CA ASN A 46 15.56 7.04 50.99
C ASN A 46 15.09 7.94 49.82
N PRO A 47 15.95 8.90 49.36
CA PRO A 47 15.61 9.85 48.31
C PRO A 47 15.27 9.17 46.97
N ASP A 48 16.03 8.14 46.58
CA ASP A 48 15.85 7.48 45.27
C ASP A 48 14.46 6.81 45.19
N GLU A 49 14.03 6.10 46.22
CA GLU A 49 12.69 5.54 46.25
C GLU A 49 11.61 6.62 46.26
N ALA A 50 11.83 7.77 46.98
CA ALA A 50 10.88 8.86 46.98
C ALA A 50 10.74 9.50 45.59
N ILE A 51 11.86 9.66 44.87
CA ILE A 51 11.88 10.11 43.48
C ILE A 51 11.12 9.16 42.57
N GLN A 52 11.39 7.85 42.67
CA GLN A 52 10.70 6.84 41.86
C GLN A 52 9.18 6.82 42.12
N ARG A 53 8.75 6.95 43.40
CA ARG A 53 7.33 7.05 43.75
C ARG A 53 6.70 8.31 43.18
N MET A 54 7.39 9.45 43.25
CA MET A 54 6.89 10.71 42.71
C MET A 54 6.75 10.64 41.19
N ILE A 55 7.75 10.09 40.44
CA ILE A 55 7.70 9.88 39.02
C ILE A 55 6.47 9.01 38.65
N ARG A 56 6.27 7.89 39.36
CA ARG A 56 5.11 7.03 39.18
C ARG A 56 3.80 7.82 39.40
N ALA A 57 3.71 8.56 40.51
CA ALA A 57 2.53 9.34 40.81
C ALA A 57 2.22 10.39 39.72
N LEU A 58 3.22 11.17 39.30
CA LEU A 58 3.04 12.16 38.22
C LEU A 58 2.59 11.51 36.91
N ARG A 59 3.05 10.29 36.59
CA ARG A 59 2.63 9.53 35.40
C ARG A 59 1.21 8.98 35.51
N GLU A 60 0.74 8.67 36.71
CA GLU A 60 -0.61 8.18 36.94
C GLU A 60 -1.68 9.26 36.92
N PHE A 61 -1.33 10.52 37.18
CA PHE A 61 -2.30 11.61 37.10
C PHE A 61 -2.98 11.71 35.73
N ARG A 62 -4.28 11.91 35.77
CA ARG A 62 -5.11 12.18 34.59
C ARG A 62 -5.94 13.44 34.84
N ILE A 63 -5.43 14.56 34.31
CA ILE A 63 -6.13 15.86 34.35
C ILE A 63 -6.35 16.27 32.88
N ARG A 64 -7.61 16.50 32.51
CA ARG A 64 -8.01 16.84 31.14
C ARG A 64 -8.81 18.16 31.15
N GLY A 65 -8.77 18.86 29.99
CA GLY A 65 -9.48 20.13 29.80
C GLY A 65 -8.70 21.39 30.18
N VAL A 66 -7.56 21.23 30.87
CA VAL A 66 -6.63 22.31 31.21
C VAL A 66 -5.18 21.87 30.97
N ALA A 67 -4.32 22.80 30.65
CA ALA A 67 -2.88 22.55 30.59
C ALA A 67 -2.32 22.38 32.01
N THR A 68 -1.37 21.48 32.19
CA THR A 68 -0.69 21.20 33.46
C THR A 68 0.83 21.23 33.28
N ASN A 69 1.57 21.30 34.38
CA ASN A 69 3.02 21.23 34.42
C ASN A 69 3.56 19.83 34.74
N LEU A 70 2.73 18.79 34.66
CA LEU A 70 3.11 17.43 35.02
C LEU A 70 4.38 16.91 34.32
N THR A 71 4.51 17.16 33.01
CA THR A 71 5.67 16.76 32.23
C THR A 71 6.93 17.53 32.62
N PHE A 72 6.79 18.81 32.92
CA PHE A 72 7.89 19.64 33.39
C PHE A 72 8.38 19.18 34.79
N LEU A 73 7.47 18.87 35.70
CA LEU A 73 7.83 18.31 37.02
C LEU A 73 8.51 16.95 36.90
N GLU A 74 8.04 16.12 35.99
CA GLU A 74 8.69 14.82 35.70
C GLU A 74 10.11 15.04 35.16
N ALA A 75 10.33 15.98 34.24
CA ALA A 75 11.65 16.31 33.72
C ALA A 75 12.62 16.80 34.82
N ILE A 76 12.15 17.68 35.70
CA ILE A 76 12.96 18.16 36.83
C ILE A 76 13.42 17.00 37.74
N ILE A 77 12.46 16.16 38.14
CA ILE A 77 12.73 15.08 39.12
C ILE A 77 13.58 13.97 38.51
N SER A 78 13.46 13.73 37.21
CA SER A 78 14.24 12.71 36.48
C SER A 78 15.65 13.20 36.08
N HIS A 79 15.99 14.45 36.27
CA HIS A 79 17.27 15.01 35.86
C HIS A 79 18.40 14.57 36.79
N SER A 80 19.58 14.24 36.25
CA SER A 80 20.72 13.76 37.01
C SER A 80 21.12 14.72 38.16
N LYS A 81 21.17 16.02 37.89
CA LYS A 81 21.46 17.02 38.95
C LYS A 81 20.48 16.97 40.12
N PHE A 82 19.21 16.58 39.87
CA PHE A 82 18.23 16.41 40.94
C PHE A 82 18.49 15.14 41.73
N HIS A 83 18.80 14.03 41.08
CA HIS A 83 19.19 12.78 41.71
C HIS A 83 20.48 12.91 42.56
N ASP A 84 21.47 13.56 41.98
CA ASP A 84 22.80 13.73 42.62
C ASP A 84 22.82 14.85 43.69
N ASN A 85 21.66 15.50 43.89
CA ASN A 85 21.51 16.61 44.83
C ASN A 85 22.50 17.76 44.56
N THR A 86 22.87 17.99 43.28
CA THR A 86 23.80 19.04 42.84
C THR A 86 23.12 20.27 42.24
N TYR A 87 21.80 20.31 42.27
CA TYR A 87 21.03 21.42 41.80
C TYR A 87 21.15 22.68 42.69
N THR A 88 21.05 23.85 42.09
CA THR A 88 21.07 25.15 42.78
C THR A 88 19.76 25.89 42.54
N THR A 89 19.56 27.02 43.14
CA THR A 89 18.39 27.90 42.91
C THR A 89 18.28 28.35 41.46
N ARG A 90 19.35 28.26 40.68
CA ARG A 90 19.38 28.60 39.24
C ARG A 90 19.16 27.36 38.32
N PHE A 91 18.91 26.22 38.88
CA PHE A 91 18.82 24.96 38.12
C PHE A 91 17.83 25.07 36.96
N ILE A 92 16.63 25.57 37.21
CA ILE A 92 15.59 25.73 36.18
C ILE A 92 16.04 26.72 35.09
N ASP A 93 16.61 27.87 35.48
CA ASP A 93 17.03 28.93 34.55
C ASP A 93 18.19 28.51 33.67
N THR A 94 19.06 27.63 34.16
CA THR A 94 20.30 27.21 33.46
C THR A 94 20.20 25.85 32.76
N THR A 95 19.04 25.24 32.70
CA THR A 95 18.83 23.89 32.13
C THR A 95 17.67 23.92 31.11
N PRO A 96 17.92 24.47 29.88
CA PRO A 96 16.89 24.61 28.85
C PRO A 96 16.20 23.32 28.47
N GLU A 97 16.88 22.17 28.57
CA GLU A 97 16.36 20.84 28.29
C GLU A 97 15.15 20.44 29.16
N LEU A 98 14.97 21.06 30.33
CA LEU A 98 13.79 20.85 31.16
C LEU A 98 12.49 21.34 30.49
N PHE A 99 12.59 22.23 29.55
CA PHE A 99 11.48 22.79 28.79
C PHE A 99 11.23 22.06 27.48
N GLN A 100 12.12 21.16 27.08
CA GLN A 100 11.91 20.25 25.95
C GLN A 100 10.93 19.17 26.38
N GLN A 101 9.64 19.48 26.19
CA GLN A 101 8.58 18.55 26.58
C GLN A 101 8.59 17.34 25.67
N VAL A 102 8.86 16.16 26.23
CA VAL A 102 8.52 14.90 25.57
C VAL A 102 6.98 14.90 25.38
N ARG A 103 6.52 15.11 24.16
CA ARG A 103 5.09 15.03 23.84
C ARG A 103 4.59 13.64 24.23
N ARG A 104 3.76 13.55 25.26
CA ARG A 104 3.08 12.28 25.59
C ARG A 104 2.27 11.86 24.36
N GLN A 105 2.57 10.70 23.82
CA GLN A 105 1.78 10.11 22.74
C GLN A 105 0.41 9.75 23.29
N ASP A 106 -0.60 10.59 23.13
CA ASP A 106 -1.97 10.29 23.53
C ASP A 106 -2.63 9.37 22.49
N ARG A 107 -2.07 8.17 22.34
CA ARG A 107 -2.49 7.16 21.33
C ARG A 107 -3.98 6.87 21.39
N ALA A 108 -4.54 6.78 22.61
CA ALA A 108 -5.96 6.50 22.78
C ALA A 108 -6.85 7.64 22.25
N THR A 109 -6.56 8.90 22.58
CA THR A 109 -7.35 10.03 22.05
C THR A 109 -7.19 10.17 20.55
N LYS A 110 -6.01 9.89 20.00
CA LYS A 110 -5.78 9.86 18.54
C LYS A 110 -6.67 8.82 17.85
N LEU A 111 -6.73 7.59 18.37
CA LEU A 111 -7.62 6.54 17.85
C LEU A 111 -9.09 6.92 17.97
N LEU A 112 -9.52 7.51 19.09
CA LEU A 112 -10.88 8.00 19.24
C LEU A 112 -11.19 9.13 18.26
N THR A 113 -10.22 9.98 17.93
CA THR A 113 -10.37 11.02 16.89
C THR A 113 -10.61 10.41 15.53
N TYR A 114 -9.86 9.36 15.18
CA TYR A 114 -10.09 8.61 13.95
C TYR A 114 -11.49 7.98 13.91
N LEU A 115 -11.87 7.26 14.98
CA LEU A 115 -13.19 6.62 15.06
C LEU A 115 -14.32 7.64 14.98
N ALA A 116 -14.19 8.79 15.67
CA ALA A 116 -15.17 9.87 15.59
C ALA A 116 -15.27 10.43 14.15
N ASP A 117 -14.14 10.64 13.49
CA ASP A 117 -14.09 11.15 12.13
C ASP A 117 -14.79 10.19 11.15
N VAL A 118 -14.45 8.90 11.21
CA VAL A 118 -15.09 7.90 10.32
C VAL A 118 -16.58 7.72 10.66
N THR A 119 -16.96 7.77 11.93
CA THR A 119 -18.36 7.64 12.36
C THR A 119 -19.22 8.81 11.84
N VAL A 120 -18.68 10.04 11.84
CA VAL A 120 -19.40 11.24 11.38
C VAL A 120 -19.34 11.40 9.85
N ASN A 121 -18.17 11.23 9.26
CA ASN A 121 -17.92 11.59 7.87
C ASN A 121 -17.94 10.40 6.90
N GLY A 122 -17.82 9.17 7.42
CA GLY A 122 -17.52 7.97 6.63
C GLY A 122 -16.05 7.91 6.23
N HIS A 123 -15.57 6.70 5.97
CA HIS A 123 -14.21 6.49 5.43
C HIS A 123 -14.19 6.82 3.93
N PRO A 124 -13.23 7.62 3.43
CA PRO A 124 -13.19 8.05 2.02
C PRO A 124 -13.28 6.90 1.02
N GLU A 125 -12.60 5.79 1.32
CA GLU A 125 -12.53 4.63 0.43
C GLU A 125 -13.77 3.71 0.49
N ALA A 126 -14.57 3.76 1.57
CA ALA A 126 -15.73 2.87 1.77
C ALA A 126 -17.08 3.60 1.68
N LYS A 127 -17.08 4.94 1.75
CA LYS A 127 -18.30 5.76 1.72
C LYS A 127 -19.05 5.56 0.40
N GLY A 128 -20.36 5.27 0.51
CA GLY A 128 -21.23 5.05 -0.66
C GLY A 128 -21.04 3.69 -1.34
N ARG A 129 -20.20 2.81 -0.80
CA ARG A 129 -19.97 1.44 -1.28
C ARG A 129 -20.75 0.43 -0.43
N PRO A 130 -20.90 -0.83 -0.92
CA PRO A 130 -21.53 -1.91 -0.15
C PRO A 130 -20.91 -2.07 1.23
N ARG A 131 -21.74 -2.36 2.24
CA ARG A 131 -21.29 -2.70 3.60
C ARG A 131 -21.39 -4.20 3.83
N PRO A 132 -20.54 -4.78 4.71
CA PRO A 132 -20.72 -6.16 5.13
C PRO A 132 -22.09 -6.34 5.79
N SER A 133 -22.64 -7.55 5.68
CA SER A 133 -23.86 -7.92 6.40
C SER A 133 -23.59 -8.08 7.89
N ASP A 134 -24.47 -7.56 8.74
CA ASP A 134 -24.38 -7.71 10.21
C ASP A 134 -24.65 -9.16 10.67
N GLU A 135 -25.15 -10.03 9.78
CA GLU A 135 -25.43 -11.44 10.07
C GLU A 135 -24.18 -12.33 9.96
N ILE A 136 -23.06 -11.80 9.47
CA ILE A 136 -21.83 -12.57 9.27
C ILE A 136 -20.99 -12.58 10.54
N ALA A 137 -20.62 -13.78 10.97
CA ALA A 137 -19.78 -13.97 12.16
C ALA A 137 -18.41 -13.24 12.03
N ALA A 138 -17.97 -12.67 13.14
CA ALA A 138 -16.65 -12.05 13.20
C ALA A 138 -15.54 -13.06 12.92
N PRO A 139 -14.44 -12.67 12.24
CA PRO A 139 -13.31 -13.56 11.99
C PRO A 139 -12.70 -14.11 13.27
N VAL A 140 -12.61 -15.43 13.39
CA VAL A 140 -11.97 -16.10 14.51
C VAL A 140 -10.68 -16.74 14.03
N VAL A 141 -9.55 -16.29 14.61
CA VAL A 141 -8.23 -16.87 14.33
C VAL A 141 -8.22 -18.33 14.83
N PRO A 142 -7.94 -19.32 13.99
CA PRO A 142 -7.86 -20.70 14.42
C PRO A 142 -6.73 -20.88 15.45
N PHE A 143 -7.09 -21.35 16.63
CA PHE A 143 -6.10 -21.57 17.69
C PHE A 143 -5.34 -22.88 17.47
N ILE A 144 -4.03 -22.80 17.51
CA ILE A 144 -3.11 -23.91 17.54
C ILE A 144 -2.04 -23.69 18.63
N GLY A 145 -1.98 -24.60 19.58
CA GLY A 145 -0.97 -24.55 20.64
C GLY A 145 0.31 -25.26 20.23
N GLY A 146 1.30 -25.17 21.09
CA GLY A 146 2.60 -25.83 20.92
C GLY A 146 3.71 -24.92 20.36
N GLU A 147 4.91 -25.48 20.32
CA GLU A 147 6.10 -24.79 19.80
C GLU A 147 6.05 -24.67 18.29
N ILE A 148 6.64 -23.60 17.77
CA ILE A 148 6.82 -23.40 16.32
C ILE A 148 7.96 -24.34 15.87
N LYS A 149 7.64 -25.26 14.95
CA LYS A 149 8.63 -26.15 14.36
C LYS A 149 9.54 -25.39 13.41
N PRO A 150 10.84 -25.79 13.28
CA PRO A 150 11.69 -25.26 12.23
C PRO A 150 11.05 -25.44 10.85
N GLY A 151 11.25 -24.44 9.98
CA GLY A 151 10.73 -24.43 8.62
C GLY A 151 11.78 -23.99 7.60
N THR A 152 11.32 -23.50 6.47
CA THR A 152 12.18 -23.08 5.35
C THR A 152 13.13 -21.95 5.69
N LYS A 153 12.74 -21.06 6.63
CA LYS A 153 13.61 -19.95 7.09
C LYS A 153 14.90 -20.48 7.74
N GLN A 154 14.79 -21.43 8.66
CA GLN A 154 15.97 -22.01 9.34
C GLN A 154 16.83 -22.80 8.34
N MET A 155 16.22 -23.42 7.34
CA MET A 155 16.95 -24.09 6.27
C MET A 155 17.78 -23.09 5.45
N LEU A 156 17.18 -21.94 5.08
CA LEU A 156 17.90 -20.87 4.39
C LEU A 156 19.06 -20.33 5.25
N ASP A 157 18.84 -20.09 6.54
CA ASP A 157 19.84 -19.55 7.45
C ASP A 157 21.06 -20.51 7.60
N GLN A 158 20.82 -21.81 7.55
CA GLN A 158 21.87 -22.82 7.63
C GLN A 158 22.67 -23.00 6.34
N LEU A 159 21.98 -22.97 5.19
CA LEU A 159 22.56 -23.31 3.90
C LEU A 159 23.09 -22.10 3.14
N GLY A 160 22.52 -20.93 3.38
CA GLY A 160 22.69 -19.76 2.51
C GLY A 160 21.94 -19.89 1.17
N PRO A 161 21.78 -18.80 0.41
CA PRO A 161 20.89 -18.75 -0.76
C PRO A 161 21.20 -19.81 -1.84
N LYS A 162 22.46 -19.98 -2.20
CA LYS A 162 22.87 -20.91 -3.28
C LYS A 162 22.56 -22.36 -2.93
N LYS A 163 23.02 -22.84 -1.76
CA LYS A 163 22.76 -24.22 -1.35
C LYS A 163 21.29 -24.45 -1.02
N PHE A 164 20.59 -23.41 -0.56
CA PHE A 164 19.16 -23.49 -0.37
C PHE A 164 18.43 -23.70 -1.72
N ALA A 165 18.82 -22.99 -2.78
CA ALA A 165 18.29 -23.22 -4.12
C ALA A 165 18.58 -24.66 -4.60
N GLU A 166 19.80 -25.18 -4.39
CA GLU A 166 20.15 -26.57 -4.69
C GLU A 166 19.26 -27.55 -3.90
N TRP A 167 18.99 -27.24 -2.62
CA TRP A 167 18.06 -28.02 -1.79
C TRP A 167 16.63 -27.99 -2.32
N VAL A 168 16.10 -26.82 -2.73
CA VAL A 168 14.77 -26.69 -3.37
C VAL A 168 14.68 -27.57 -4.59
N ARG A 169 15.72 -27.51 -5.44
CA ARG A 169 15.78 -28.30 -6.69
C ARG A 169 15.81 -29.80 -6.46
N ALA A 170 16.34 -30.25 -5.35
CA ALA A 170 16.48 -31.65 -4.99
C ALA A 170 15.24 -32.26 -4.33
N GLN A 171 14.21 -31.43 -4.03
CA GLN A 171 13.00 -31.95 -3.36
C GLN A 171 12.16 -32.78 -4.34
N PRO A 172 11.69 -33.99 -3.93
CA PRO A 172 10.79 -34.78 -4.76
C PRO A 172 9.39 -34.18 -4.82
N GLN A 173 8.87 -33.65 -3.70
CA GLN A 173 7.58 -32.96 -3.63
C GLN A 173 7.64 -31.58 -4.30
N VAL A 174 6.49 -31.09 -4.75
CA VAL A 174 6.38 -29.68 -5.11
C VAL A 174 6.25 -28.85 -3.84
N LEU A 175 6.94 -27.70 -3.79
CA LEU A 175 6.81 -26.74 -2.72
C LEU A 175 5.72 -25.71 -3.06
N VAL A 176 5.09 -25.12 -2.04
CA VAL A 176 3.98 -24.18 -2.24
C VAL A 176 4.25 -22.85 -1.54
N THR A 177 4.08 -21.75 -2.27
CA THR A 177 4.00 -20.40 -1.73
C THR A 177 2.55 -19.99 -1.56
N ASP A 178 2.17 -19.47 -0.40
CA ASP A 178 0.87 -18.84 -0.21
C ASP A 178 0.97 -17.34 -0.51
N THR A 179 0.15 -16.88 -1.46
CA THR A 179 0.11 -15.48 -1.93
C THR A 179 -1.04 -14.68 -1.31
N THR A 180 -1.82 -15.27 -0.43
CA THR A 180 -3.02 -14.67 0.19
C THR A 180 -2.76 -13.29 0.78
N MET A 181 -1.63 -13.14 1.50
CA MET A 181 -1.29 -11.93 2.22
C MET A 181 -0.74 -10.79 1.35
N ARG A 182 -0.50 -11.04 0.05
CA ARG A 182 -0.08 -10.01 -0.91
C ARG A 182 -0.93 -10.02 -2.17
N ASP A 183 -0.69 -10.95 -3.12
CA ASP A 183 -1.30 -10.90 -4.45
C ASP A 183 -2.78 -11.33 -4.43
N GLY A 184 -3.16 -12.25 -3.56
CA GLY A 184 -4.56 -12.67 -3.40
C GLY A 184 -5.49 -11.49 -3.16
N HIS A 185 -5.24 -10.72 -2.10
CA HIS A 185 -6.06 -9.54 -1.81
C HIS A 185 -5.76 -8.34 -2.72
N GLN A 186 -4.54 -8.23 -3.27
CA GLN A 186 -4.24 -7.22 -4.27
C GLN A 186 -5.14 -7.37 -5.50
N SER A 187 -5.41 -8.60 -5.91
CA SER A 187 -6.16 -8.93 -7.11
C SER A 187 -7.68 -8.91 -6.91
N LEU A 188 -8.18 -9.23 -5.71
CA LEU A 188 -9.63 -9.34 -5.42
C LEU A 188 -10.20 -8.12 -4.69
N LEU A 189 -9.43 -7.51 -3.77
CA LEU A 189 -9.89 -6.51 -2.83
C LEU A 189 -9.19 -5.15 -3.04
N ALA A 190 -8.80 -4.83 -4.25
CA ALA A 190 -8.10 -3.60 -4.61
C ALA A 190 -6.92 -3.28 -3.66
N THR A 191 -6.24 -4.31 -3.13
CA THR A 191 -5.12 -4.19 -2.18
C THR A 191 -5.52 -3.63 -0.80
N ARG A 192 -6.81 -3.60 -0.43
CA ARG A 192 -7.30 -2.91 0.77
C ARG A 192 -7.22 -3.74 2.05
N MET A 193 -6.66 -4.97 2.03
CA MET A 193 -6.55 -5.79 3.24
C MET A 193 -5.59 -5.14 4.25
N ARG A 194 -6.05 -5.07 5.50
CA ARG A 194 -5.39 -4.36 6.58
C ARG A 194 -4.38 -5.22 7.34
N THR A 195 -3.40 -4.58 7.93
CA THR A 195 -2.41 -5.22 8.81
C THR A 195 -3.08 -5.95 9.98
N TYR A 196 -4.20 -5.41 10.49
CA TYR A 196 -4.99 -6.03 11.56
C TYR A 196 -5.37 -7.47 11.24
N ASP A 197 -5.86 -7.74 10.04
CA ASP A 197 -6.33 -9.09 9.65
C ASP A 197 -5.18 -9.99 9.23
N ILE A 198 -4.16 -9.45 8.55
CA ILE A 198 -3.00 -10.22 8.08
C ILE A 198 -2.15 -10.71 9.26
N ALA A 199 -1.77 -9.82 10.16
CA ALA A 199 -0.85 -10.16 11.25
C ALA A 199 -1.45 -11.16 12.24
N ARG A 200 -2.76 -11.08 12.52
CA ARG A 200 -3.40 -11.94 13.52
C ARG A 200 -3.33 -13.44 13.23
N VAL A 201 -3.27 -13.82 11.96
CA VAL A 201 -3.26 -15.23 11.55
C VAL A 201 -1.86 -15.76 11.25
N ALA A 202 -0.84 -14.90 11.16
CA ALA A 202 0.54 -15.29 10.81
C ALA A 202 1.10 -16.39 11.73
N GLY A 203 0.84 -16.29 13.03
CA GLY A 203 1.25 -17.30 14.02
C GLY A 203 0.57 -18.66 13.85
N THR A 204 -0.64 -18.70 13.29
CA THR A 204 -1.32 -19.94 12.93
C THR A 204 -0.62 -20.60 11.74
N TYR A 205 -0.27 -19.83 10.70
CA TYR A 205 0.52 -20.35 9.56
C TYR A 205 1.83 -20.98 10.02
N ALA A 206 2.57 -20.28 10.87
CA ALA A 206 3.85 -20.74 11.38
C ALA A 206 3.78 -22.12 12.07
N ARG A 207 2.71 -22.39 12.80
CA ARG A 207 2.51 -23.65 13.55
C ARG A 207 1.85 -24.72 12.72
N ALA A 208 0.85 -24.34 11.92
CA ALA A 208 0.02 -25.29 11.19
C ALA A 208 0.67 -25.77 9.88
N LEU A 209 1.41 -24.88 9.21
CA LEU A 209 1.95 -25.09 7.86
C LEU A 209 3.46 -24.84 7.79
N PRO A 210 4.29 -25.46 8.65
CA PRO A 210 5.73 -25.20 8.67
C PRO A 210 6.44 -25.67 7.37
N ASN A 211 5.79 -26.47 6.55
CA ASN A 211 6.31 -26.97 5.28
C ASN A 211 5.99 -26.05 4.08
N LEU A 212 5.31 -24.92 4.29
CA LEU A 212 5.17 -23.92 3.24
C LEU A 212 6.56 -23.44 2.79
N PHE A 213 6.73 -23.28 1.46
CA PHE A 213 7.95 -22.70 0.92
C PHE A 213 8.12 -21.25 1.40
N SER A 214 7.11 -20.42 1.18
CA SER A 214 7.12 -19.02 1.62
C SER A 214 5.71 -18.47 1.81
N LEU A 215 5.63 -17.33 2.53
CA LEU A 215 4.48 -16.43 2.54
C LEU A 215 4.82 -15.21 1.67
N GLU A 216 4.14 -15.02 0.55
CA GLU A 216 4.21 -13.79 -0.20
C GLU A 216 3.32 -12.74 0.48
N CYS A 217 3.92 -11.82 1.23
CA CYS A 217 3.20 -10.96 2.16
C CYS A 217 3.50 -9.46 1.99
N TRP A 218 4.40 -9.08 1.09
CA TRP A 218 4.90 -7.72 1.04
C TRP A 218 5.36 -7.28 -0.38
N GLY A 219 5.58 -5.97 -0.56
CA GLY A 219 5.97 -5.39 -1.84
C GLY A 219 4.81 -5.18 -2.80
N GLY A 220 5.11 -4.98 -4.07
CA GLY A 220 4.08 -4.66 -5.07
C GLY A 220 3.27 -3.42 -4.69
N ALA A 221 1.95 -3.47 -4.90
CA ALA A 221 1.04 -2.39 -4.55
C ALA A 221 0.71 -2.35 -3.04
N THR A 222 0.97 -3.42 -2.29
CA THR A 222 0.67 -3.42 -0.85
C THR A 222 1.51 -2.40 -0.09
N PHE A 223 2.69 -2.04 -0.61
CA PHE A 223 3.56 -1.07 0.03
C PHE A 223 2.95 0.33 0.04
N ASP A 224 2.61 0.89 -1.12
CA ASP A 224 2.08 2.25 -1.19
C ASP A 224 0.62 2.34 -0.72
N VAL A 225 -0.18 1.31 -0.96
CA VAL A 225 -1.59 1.27 -0.54
C VAL A 225 -1.73 1.30 0.98
N SER A 226 -0.83 0.63 1.72
CA SER A 226 -0.82 0.69 3.19
C SER A 226 -0.75 2.13 3.69
N MET A 227 0.14 2.94 3.15
CA MET A 227 0.28 4.35 3.53
C MET A 227 -0.81 5.22 2.93
N ARG A 228 -1.06 5.10 1.62
CA ARG A 228 -1.92 5.99 0.85
C ARG A 228 -3.39 5.90 1.21
N PHE A 229 -3.89 4.69 1.45
CA PHE A 229 -5.32 4.43 1.61
C PHE A 229 -5.70 3.82 2.96
N LEU A 230 -4.74 3.19 3.66
CA LEU A 230 -5.00 2.53 4.93
C LEU A 230 -4.39 3.27 6.13
N THR A 231 -3.60 4.31 5.90
CA THR A 231 -2.88 5.02 6.98
C THR A 231 -2.11 4.05 7.89
N GLU A 232 -1.52 3.01 7.29
CA GLU A 232 -0.78 1.96 7.98
C GLU A 232 0.67 1.92 7.51
N ASP A 233 1.58 1.59 8.44
CA ASP A 233 3.01 1.43 8.14
C ASP A 233 3.25 0.06 7.49
N PRO A 234 3.77 -0.01 6.25
CA PRO A 234 4.12 -1.27 5.62
C PRO A 234 5.23 -2.03 6.35
N TRP A 235 6.13 -1.32 7.03
CA TRP A 235 7.22 -1.95 7.80
C TRP A 235 6.73 -2.56 9.12
N ASP A 236 5.80 -1.91 9.81
CA ASP A 236 5.11 -2.48 10.98
C ASP A 236 4.39 -3.78 10.61
N ARG A 237 3.72 -3.79 9.45
CA ARG A 237 3.11 -5.02 8.89
C ARG A 237 4.13 -6.14 8.73
N LEU A 238 5.25 -5.85 8.08
CA LEU A 238 6.33 -6.83 7.87
C LEU A 238 6.91 -7.34 9.19
N ALA A 239 7.19 -6.43 10.12
CA ALA A 239 7.75 -6.77 11.44
C ALA A 239 6.82 -7.70 12.23
N ARG A 240 5.51 -7.42 12.25
CA ARG A 240 4.51 -8.27 12.93
C ARG A 240 4.41 -9.66 12.30
N ILE A 241 4.38 -9.74 10.97
CA ILE A 241 4.37 -11.04 10.28
C ILE A 241 5.64 -11.82 10.62
N ARG A 242 6.82 -11.18 10.60
CA ARG A 242 8.10 -11.83 10.94
C ARG A 242 8.15 -12.28 12.39
N GLU A 243 7.64 -11.49 13.33
CA GLU A 243 7.59 -11.86 14.76
C GLU A 243 6.76 -13.13 14.97
N ASP A 244 5.59 -13.22 14.32
CA ASP A 244 4.64 -14.30 14.52
C ASP A 244 4.91 -15.52 13.64
N ALA A 245 5.62 -15.36 12.51
CA ALA A 245 6.03 -16.44 11.60
C ALA A 245 7.58 -16.50 11.43
N PRO A 246 8.33 -16.83 12.50
CA PRO A 246 9.80 -16.81 12.47
C PRO A 246 10.43 -17.99 11.70
N ASN A 247 9.65 -19.00 11.33
CA ASN A 247 10.10 -20.22 10.68
C ASN A 247 9.81 -20.28 9.17
N LEU A 248 9.00 -19.36 8.66
CA LEU A 248 8.63 -19.32 7.24
C LEU A 248 9.45 -18.25 6.50
N LEU A 249 9.79 -18.53 5.24
CA LEU A 249 10.35 -17.50 4.37
C LEU A 249 9.30 -16.43 4.09
N LEU A 250 9.67 -15.16 4.22
CA LEU A 250 8.84 -14.04 3.79
C LEU A 250 9.29 -13.57 2.41
N GLN A 251 8.34 -13.50 1.51
CA GLN A 251 8.57 -13.15 0.11
C GLN A 251 7.94 -11.81 -0.24
N MET A 252 8.67 -11.02 -1.05
CA MET A 252 8.16 -9.78 -1.61
C MET A 252 8.24 -9.75 -3.13
N LEU A 253 7.38 -8.93 -3.73
CA LEU A 253 7.45 -8.58 -5.14
C LEU A 253 8.24 -7.27 -5.33
N LEU A 254 9.28 -7.28 -6.17
CA LEU A 254 10.16 -6.16 -6.46
C LEU A 254 10.25 -5.90 -7.98
N ARG A 255 10.02 -4.65 -8.38
CA ARG A 255 9.97 -4.25 -9.81
C ARG A 255 11.32 -3.75 -10.30
N GLY A 256 12.37 -4.58 -10.30
CA GLY A 256 13.71 -4.20 -10.78
C GLY A 256 14.12 -2.79 -10.33
N ALA A 257 14.56 -1.95 -11.24
CA ALA A 257 14.97 -0.56 -10.97
C ALA A 257 13.81 0.38 -10.55
N ASN A 258 12.57 -0.09 -10.62
CA ASN A 258 11.41 0.63 -10.10
C ASN A 258 11.13 0.35 -8.61
N GLY A 259 11.88 -0.54 -7.95
CA GLY A 259 11.67 -0.90 -6.55
C GLY A 259 10.23 -1.37 -6.29
N VAL A 260 9.50 -0.66 -5.44
CA VAL A 260 8.05 -0.85 -5.26
C VAL A 260 7.24 0.24 -5.97
N GLY A 261 7.89 1.18 -6.66
CA GLY A 261 7.27 2.32 -7.35
C GLY A 261 6.87 2.06 -8.80
N TYR A 262 6.50 3.12 -9.49
CA TYR A 262 6.03 3.11 -10.89
C TYR A 262 6.99 3.84 -11.85
N LYS A 263 8.09 4.38 -11.34
CA LYS A 263 9.16 5.07 -12.09
C LYS A 263 10.51 4.45 -11.78
N ASN A 264 11.52 4.77 -12.58
CA ASN A 264 12.90 4.42 -12.23
C ASN A 264 13.42 5.31 -11.12
N TYR A 265 14.26 4.74 -10.28
CA TYR A 265 14.98 5.43 -9.20
C TYR A 265 16.48 5.39 -9.44
N PRO A 266 17.26 6.32 -8.87
CA PRO A 266 18.71 6.20 -8.80
C PRO A 266 19.13 4.86 -8.17
N ASP A 267 20.21 4.29 -8.65
CA ASP A 267 20.68 2.95 -8.22
C ASP A 267 20.93 2.87 -6.71
N ASN A 268 21.47 3.94 -6.11
CA ASN A 268 21.70 3.98 -4.67
C ASN A 268 20.40 3.99 -3.85
N VAL A 269 19.31 4.54 -4.38
CA VAL A 269 17.98 4.49 -3.75
C VAL A 269 17.42 3.07 -3.79
N VAL A 270 17.54 2.39 -4.95
CA VAL A 270 17.12 0.97 -5.07
C VAL A 270 17.89 0.08 -4.12
N LYS A 271 19.23 0.21 -4.08
CA LYS A 271 20.08 -0.56 -3.15
C LYS A 271 19.76 -0.27 -1.70
N TYR A 272 19.49 1.00 -1.34
CA TYR A 272 19.09 1.36 0.01
C TYR A 272 17.76 0.69 0.40
N PHE A 273 16.76 0.73 -0.47
CA PHE A 273 15.46 0.11 -0.22
C PHE A 273 15.56 -1.42 -0.05
N VAL A 274 16.29 -2.10 -0.93
CA VAL A 274 16.49 -3.57 -0.85
C VAL A 274 17.17 -3.95 0.45
N ARG A 275 18.20 -3.20 0.86
CA ARG A 275 18.89 -3.41 2.16
C ARG A 275 17.92 -3.29 3.33
N GLN A 276 17.06 -2.27 3.34
CA GLN A 276 16.10 -2.12 4.43
C GLN A 276 15.04 -3.25 4.41
N ALA A 277 14.55 -3.67 3.24
CA ALA A 277 13.63 -4.79 3.13
C ALA A 277 14.23 -6.10 3.64
N ALA A 278 15.50 -6.37 3.31
CA ALA A 278 16.22 -7.54 3.81
C ALA A 278 16.38 -7.52 5.33
N ARG A 279 16.73 -6.37 5.91
CA ARG A 279 16.84 -6.16 7.37
C ARG A 279 15.49 -6.21 8.06
N GLY A 280 14.42 -5.76 7.40
CA GLY A 280 13.04 -5.84 7.89
C GLY A 280 12.48 -7.25 7.92
N GLY A 281 13.16 -8.23 7.32
CA GLY A 281 12.81 -9.65 7.42
C GLY A 281 12.41 -10.32 6.11
N ILE A 282 12.56 -9.68 4.97
CA ILE A 282 12.36 -10.33 3.66
C ILE A 282 13.50 -11.30 3.38
N ASP A 283 13.16 -12.51 2.95
CA ASP A 283 14.08 -13.58 2.63
C ASP A 283 14.15 -13.87 1.13
N VAL A 284 13.01 -13.76 0.43
CA VAL A 284 12.88 -14.02 -1.00
C VAL A 284 12.40 -12.76 -1.71
N PHE A 285 13.21 -12.30 -2.64
CA PHE A 285 12.90 -11.16 -3.50
C PHE A 285 12.53 -11.66 -4.89
N ARG A 286 11.24 -11.63 -5.24
CA ARG A 286 10.76 -11.88 -6.60
C ARG A 286 10.96 -10.63 -7.43
N VAL A 287 12.05 -10.61 -8.19
CA VAL A 287 12.43 -9.47 -9.04
C VAL A 287 11.90 -9.68 -10.44
N PHE A 288 11.23 -8.68 -11.00
CA PHE A 288 10.83 -8.68 -12.41
C PHE A 288 11.04 -7.31 -13.06
N ASP A 289 11.08 -7.29 -14.37
CA ASP A 289 10.99 -6.07 -15.17
C ASP A 289 9.74 -6.11 -16.05
N CYS A 290 9.09 -4.96 -16.22
CA CYS A 290 7.81 -4.89 -16.93
C CYS A 290 7.90 -5.13 -18.44
N LEU A 291 9.09 -5.15 -18.99
CA LEU A 291 9.39 -5.47 -20.39
C LEU A 291 10.30 -6.70 -20.53
N ASN A 292 10.58 -7.42 -19.44
CA ASN A 292 11.54 -8.51 -19.34
C ASN A 292 12.98 -8.08 -19.70
N TRP A 293 13.33 -6.83 -19.40
CA TRP A 293 14.67 -6.32 -19.69
C TRP A 293 15.63 -6.56 -18.53
N VAL A 294 16.55 -7.50 -18.70
CA VAL A 294 17.44 -7.97 -17.60
C VAL A 294 18.32 -6.86 -17.05
N ASP A 295 18.81 -5.93 -17.90
CA ASP A 295 19.63 -4.81 -17.43
C ASP A 295 18.90 -3.97 -16.35
N ASN A 296 17.58 -3.83 -16.46
CA ASN A 296 16.77 -3.10 -15.49
C ASN A 296 16.57 -3.87 -14.18
N MET A 297 16.81 -5.18 -14.19
CA MET A 297 16.75 -6.04 -12.99
C MET A 297 18.07 -6.09 -12.22
N ARG A 298 19.22 -5.89 -12.89
CA ARG A 298 20.57 -6.13 -12.34
C ARG A 298 20.83 -5.40 -11.04
N VAL A 299 20.49 -4.11 -10.93
CA VAL A 299 20.73 -3.33 -9.73
C VAL A 299 20.05 -3.93 -8.48
N SER A 300 18.83 -4.43 -8.64
CA SER A 300 18.11 -5.11 -7.55
C SER A 300 18.72 -6.48 -7.26
N MET A 301 19.10 -7.25 -8.30
CA MET A 301 19.71 -8.57 -8.14
C MET A 301 21.05 -8.48 -7.39
N GLU A 302 21.90 -7.50 -7.74
CA GLU A 302 23.15 -7.21 -7.04
C GLU A 302 22.92 -6.83 -5.58
N ALA A 303 21.96 -5.92 -5.31
CA ALA A 303 21.64 -5.49 -3.95
C ALA A 303 21.14 -6.65 -3.08
N ILE A 304 20.35 -7.58 -3.64
CA ILE A 304 19.88 -8.79 -2.93
C ILE A 304 21.04 -9.73 -2.62
N ALA A 305 21.97 -9.89 -3.56
CA ALA A 305 23.17 -10.71 -3.35
C ALA A 305 24.07 -10.12 -2.25
N GLU A 306 24.24 -8.77 -2.21
CA GLU A 306 24.97 -8.06 -1.16
C GLU A 306 24.39 -8.34 0.24
N GLU A 307 23.07 -8.51 0.36
CA GLU A 307 22.35 -8.81 1.62
C GLU A 307 22.22 -10.33 1.89
N ASN A 308 22.83 -11.19 1.08
CA ASN A 308 22.80 -12.66 1.21
C ASN A 308 21.36 -13.21 1.30
N LYS A 309 20.47 -12.73 0.44
CA LYS A 309 19.08 -13.14 0.34
C LYS A 309 18.80 -13.89 -0.96
N ILE A 310 17.63 -14.53 -1.05
CA ILE A 310 17.25 -15.27 -2.27
C ILE A 310 16.79 -14.26 -3.33
N CYS A 311 17.49 -14.27 -4.46
CA CYS A 311 17.05 -13.60 -5.69
C CYS A 311 16.26 -14.58 -6.53
N GLU A 312 14.96 -14.42 -6.57
CA GLU A 312 14.04 -15.11 -7.47
C GLU A 312 13.79 -14.19 -8.67
N ALA A 313 14.44 -14.46 -9.80
CA ALA A 313 14.29 -13.66 -11.00
C ALA A 313 13.12 -14.16 -11.84
N ALA A 314 12.15 -13.27 -12.09
CA ALA A 314 10.89 -13.63 -12.73
C ALA A 314 10.85 -13.23 -14.20
N ILE A 315 10.49 -14.19 -15.04
CA ILE A 315 10.16 -14.02 -16.44
C ILE A 315 8.65 -13.76 -16.54
N CYS A 316 8.27 -12.58 -16.99
CA CYS A 316 6.87 -12.26 -17.23
C CYS A 316 6.39 -12.98 -18.51
N TYR A 317 5.41 -13.88 -18.35
CA TYR A 317 4.84 -14.63 -19.47
C TYR A 317 3.80 -13.81 -20.22
N THR A 318 3.85 -13.82 -21.54
CA THR A 318 2.84 -13.22 -22.44
C THR A 318 2.75 -14.01 -23.74
N GLY A 319 1.68 -13.79 -24.50
CA GLY A 319 1.46 -14.50 -25.74
C GLY A 319 0.99 -15.93 -25.55
N ASP A 320 1.27 -16.75 -26.55
CA ASP A 320 0.95 -18.19 -26.56
C ASP A 320 2.04 -18.95 -27.33
N ILE A 321 2.91 -19.66 -26.61
CA ILE A 321 4.04 -20.40 -27.21
C ILE A 321 3.61 -21.51 -28.19
N LEU A 322 2.34 -21.90 -28.16
CA LEU A 322 1.79 -22.89 -29.11
C LEU A 322 1.22 -22.23 -30.37
N ASN A 323 1.16 -20.90 -30.42
CA ASN A 323 0.64 -20.18 -31.57
C ASN A 323 1.79 -19.72 -32.50
N ALA A 324 2.01 -20.47 -33.58
CA ALA A 324 3.05 -20.16 -34.55
C ALA A 324 2.87 -18.79 -35.26
N ALA A 325 1.68 -18.18 -35.22
CA ALA A 325 1.43 -16.84 -35.78
C ALA A 325 1.95 -15.71 -34.88
N ARG A 326 2.35 -16.00 -33.63
CA ARG A 326 2.92 -15.03 -32.67
C ARG A 326 4.33 -15.42 -32.23
N PRO A 327 5.34 -15.31 -33.11
CA PRO A 327 6.68 -15.87 -32.89
C PRO A 327 7.54 -15.04 -31.94
N LYS A 328 7.13 -13.83 -31.53
CA LYS A 328 7.92 -12.91 -30.70
C LYS A 328 8.31 -13.52 -29.36
N TYR A 329 7.34 -14.18 -28.68
CA TYR A 329 7.51 -14.80 -27.38
C TYR A 329 7.42 -16.33 -27.52
N ASP A 330 8.32 -16.90 -28.30
CA ASP A 330 8.41 -18.33 -28.52
C ASP A 330 9.19 -19.05 -27.39
N LEU A 331 9.29 -20.36 -27.53
CA LEU A 331 10.01 -21.18 -26.53
C LEU A 331 11.50 -20.81 -26.44
N LYS A 332 12.12 -20.45 -27.57
CA LYS A 332 13.53 -20.04 -27.61
C LYS A 332 13.76 -18.73 -26.88
N TYR A 333 12.82 -17.80 -26.95
CA TYR A 333 12.87 -16.56 -26.20
C TYR A 333 12.90 -16.83 -24.69
N TYR A 334 11.98 -17.68 -24.17
CA TYR A 334 11.90 -17.98 -22.74
C TYR A 334 13.12 -18.72 -22.21
N THR A 335 13.63 -19.70 -22.97
CA THR A 335 14.82 -20.45 -22.56
C THR A 335 16.10 -19.60 -22.59
N ALA A 336 16.23 -18.71 -23.57
CA ALA A 336 17.34 -17.76 -23.61
C ALA A 336 17.31 -16.76 -22.46
N LEU A 337 16.13 -16.25 -22.11
CA LEU A 337 15.95 -15.33 -20.99
C LEU A 337 16.26 -16.01 -19.65
N ALA A 338 15.85 -17.26 -19.45
CA ALA A 338 16.18 -18.04 -18.25
C ALA A 338 17.70 -18.18 -18.08
N ALA A 339 18.42 -18.54 -19.15
CA ALA A 339 19.88 -18.65 -19.14
C ALA A 339 20.58 -17.29 -18.87
N GLU A 340 20.01 -16.19 -19.38
CA GLU A 340 20.52 -14.84 -19.08
C GLU A 340 20.34 -14.46 -17.62
N LEU A 341 19.18 -14.75 -17.03
CA LEU A 341 18.88 -14.48 -15.62
C LEU A 341 19.74 -15.34 -14.68
N GLU A 342 19.96 -16.61 -15.00
CA GLU A 342 20.91 -17.48 -14.29
C GLU A 342 22.32 -16.89 -14.29
N LYS A 343 22.82 -16.48 -15.46
CA LYS A 343 24.11 -15.80 -15.62
C LYS A 343 24.17 -14.47 -14.86
N ALA A 344 23.04 -13.77 -14.72
CA ALA A 344 22.94 -12.53 -13.96
C ALA A 344 22.94 -12.75 -12.43
N GLY A 345 22.93 -14.00 -11.95
CA GLY A 345 23.03 -14.34 -10.53
C GLY A 345 21.68 -14.65 -9.84
N ALA A 346 20.67 -15.05 -10.59
CA ALA A 346 19.45 -15.58 -9.98
C ALA A 346 19.72 -16.86 -9.19
N HIS A 347 18.98 -17.07 -8.08
CA HIS A 347 18.97 -18.32 -7.33
C HIS A 347 17.80 -19.21 -7.72
N ILE A 348 16.67 -18.61 -8.14
CA ILE A 348 15.45 -19.27 -8.58
C ILE A 348 14.97 -18.55 -9.84
N ILE A 349 14.51 -19.29 -10.83
CA ILE A 349 13.82 -18.72 -12.00
C ILE A 349 12.32 -18.83 -11.78
N ALA A 350 11.61 -17.70 -11.77
CA ALA A 350 10.16 -17.72 -11.75
C ALA A 350 9.56 -17.51 -13.14
N VAL A 351 8.50 -18.22 -13.48
CA VAL A 351 7.61 -17.89 -14.58
C VAL A 351 6.39 -17.21 -13.99
N LYS A 352 6.22 -15.93 -14.32
CA LYS A 352 5.14 -15.09 -13.81
C LYS A 352 4.10 -14.84 -14.91
N ASP A 353 3.00 -15.57 -14.83
CA ASP A 353 1.85 -15.46 -15.72
C ASP A 353 0.77 -14.56 -15.07
N MET A 354 0.88 -13.25 -15.28
CA MET A 354 0.06 -12.22 -14.61
C MET A 354 -1.41 -12.23 -15.02
N ALA A 355 -1.73 -12.82 -16.16
CA ALA A 355 -3.08 -12.80 -16.73
C ALA A 355 -3.74 -14.18 -16.80
N GLY A 356 -3.03 -15.25 -16.44
CA GLY A 356 -3.53 -16.61 -16.59
C GLY A 356 -3.60 -17.09 -18.02
N LEU A 357 -2.60 -16.71 -18.85
CA LEU A 357 -2.55 -17.01 -20.27
C LEU A 357 -1.95 -18.39 -20.56
N LEU A 358 -1.10 -18.89 -19.68
CA LEU A 358 -0.42 -20.15 -19.88
C LEU A 358 -1.42 -21.31 -19.81
N LYS A 359 -1.57 -22.02 -20.91
CA LYS A 359 -2.47 -23.17 -21.02
C LYS A 359 -1.80 -24.45 -20.53
N PRO A 360 -2.54 -25.46 -20.05
CA PRO A 360 -1.94 -26.72 -19.57
C PRO A 360 -1.00 -27.40 -20.58
N ALA A 361 -1.36 -27.42 -21.87
CA ALA A 361 -0.50 -27.98 -22.91
C ALA A 361 0.77 -27.16 -23.11
N ALA A 362 0.67 -25.83 -23.07
CA ALA A 362 1.83 -24.92 -23.18
C ALA A 362 2.74 -25.06 -21.95
N ALA A 363 2.18 -25.22 -20.76
CA ALA A 363 2.94 -25.43 -19.51
C ALA A 363 3.86 -26.65 -19.59
N ARG A 364 3.35 -27.78 -20.08
CA ARG A 364 4.17 -28.99 -20.26
C ARG A 364 5.36 -28.77 -21.17
N VAL A 365 5.17 -28.02 -22.24
CA VAL A 365 6.24 -27.72 -23.22
C VAL A 365 7.24 -26.72 -22.63
N LEU A 366 6.73 -25.62 -22.04
CA LEU A 366 7.56 -24.57 -21.49
C LEU A 366 8.45 -25.07 -20.34
N PHE A 367 7.85 -25.71 -19.34
CA PHE A 367 8.60 -26.10 -18.16
C PHE A 367 9.57 -27.24 -18.42
N LYS A 368 9.26 -28.14 -19.35
CA LYS A 368 10.23 -29.13 -19.80
C LYS A 368 11.44 -28.48 -20.47
N ALA A 369 11.22 -27.50 -21.35
CA ALA A 369 12.33 -26.78 -22.03
C ALA A 369 13.13 -25.90 -21.06
N LEU A 370 12.48 -25.24 -20.11
CA LEU A 370 13.17 -24.49 -19.06
C LEU A 370 14.03 -25.40 -18.18
N ARG A 371 13.52 -26.59 -17.86
CA ARG A 371 14.26 -27.59 -17.10
C ARG A 371 15.53 -28.08 -17.80
N GLU A 372 15.52 -28.10 -19.14
CA GLU A 372 16.70 -28.42 -19.96
C GLU A 372 17.66 -27.21 -20.11
N ALA A 373 17.16 -25.98 -19.93
CA ALA A 373 17.91 -24.75 -20.12
C ALA A 373 18.61 -24.22 -18.87
N THR A 374 18.17 -24.62 -17.66
CA THR A 374 18.76 -24.15 -16.39
C THR A 374 18.75 -25.26 -15.32
N ASP A 375 19.78 -25.27 -14.47
CA ASP A 375 19.88 -26.13 -13.30
C ASP A 375 19.22 -25.51 -12.06
N LEU A 376 18.80 -24.24 -12.13
CA LEU A 376 18.13 -23.55 -11.03
C LEU A 376 16.72 -24.11 -10.78
N PRO A 377 16.19 -23.98 -9.55
CA PRO A 377 14.79 -24.26 -9.27
C PRO A 377 13.87 -23.38 -10.12
N ILE A 378 12.73 -23.94 -10.51
CA ILE A 378 11.70 -23.23 -11.27
C ILE A 378 10.49 -23.00 -10.40
N HIS A 379 10.06 -21.75 -10.27
CA HIS A 379 8.88 -21.33 -9.53
C HIS A 379 7.79 -20.86 -10.52
N PHE A 380 6.55 -21.35 -10.38
CA PHE A 380 5.45 -20.98 -11.25
C PHE A 380 4.38 -20.19 -10.52
N HIS A 381 4.12 -18.98 -11.02
CA HIS A 381 3.06 -18.08 -10.58
C HIS A 381 2.05 -17.85 -11.70
N THR A 382 0.76 -18.00 -11.44
CA THR A 382 -0.31 -17.72 -12.41
C THR A 382 -1.56 -17.18 -11.72
N HIS A 383 -2.41 -16.53 -12.51
CA HIS A 383 -3.73 -16.05 -12.08
C HIS A 383 -4.85 -16.90 -12.67
N ASP A 384 -5.99 -17.00 -11.98
CA ASP A 384 -7.13 -17.83 -12.40
C ASP A 384 -8.17 -17.06 -13.22
N THR A 385 -7.76 -15.97 -13.87
CA THR A 385 -8.65 -15.11 -14.65
C THR A 385 -9.40 -15.87 -15.74
N SER A 386 -8.74 -16.88 -16.33
CA SER A 386 -9.34 -17.75 -17.37
C SER A 386 -10.12 -18.94 -16.80
N GLY A 387 -9.97 -19.26 -15.50
CA GLY A 387 -10.59 -20.42 -14.84
C GLY A 387 -9.89 -21.75 -15.09
N ILE A 388 -8.67 -21.75 -15.65
CA ILE A 388 -7.91 -22.99 -15.92
C ILE A 388 -6.58 -23.07 -15.17
N ALA A 389 -6.30 -22.11 -14.28
CA ALA A 389 -5.00 -22.00 -13.63
C ALA A 389 -4.66 -23.24 -12.79
N ALA A 390 -5.61 -23.86 -12.10
CA ALA A 390 -5.38 -25.09 -11.35
C ALA A 390 -4.90 -26.22 -12.28
N ALA A 391 -5.55 -26.40 -13.43
CA ALA A 391 -5.13 -27.40 -14.41
C ALA A 391 -3.73 -27.08 -14.99
N THR A 392 -3.42 -25.80 -15.17
CA THR A 392 -2.09 -25.36 -15.64
C THR A 392 -1.02 -25.62 -14.59
N VAL A 393 -1.30 -25.37 -13.31
CA VAL A 393 -0.39 -25.66 -12.19
C VAL A 393 -0.11 -27.16 -12.11
N LEU A 394 -1.12 -28.01 -12.18
CA LEU A 394 -0.94 -29.46 -12.17
C LEU A 394 -0.09 -29.94 -13.37
N ALA A 395 -0.34 -29.39 -14.57
CA ALA A 395 0.47 -29.68 -15.75
C ALA A 395 1.93 -29.21 -15.62
N ALA A 396 2.17 -28.10 -14.93
CA ALA A 396 3.50 -27.58 -14.63
C ALA A 396 4.25 -28.47 -13.61
N VAL A 397 3.54 -28.94 -12.58
CA VAL A 397 4.06 -29.90 -11.59
C VAL A 397 4.49 -31.19 -12.26
N ASP A 398 3.64 -31.75 -13.14
CA ASP A 398 3.98 -32.93 -13.95
C ASP A 398 5.21 -32.71 -14.84
N ALA A 399 5.42 -31.47 -15.30
CA ALA A 399 6.58 -31.10 -16.13
C ALA A 399 7.84 -30.75 -15.31
N GLY A 400 7.82 -30.90 -13.99
CA GLY A 400 8.99 -30.80 -13.12
C GLY A 400 9.23 -29.41 -12.53
N VAL A 401 8.19 -28.60 -12.35
CA VAL A 401 8.29 -27.33 -11.58
C VAL A 401 8.54 -27.65 -10.10
N ASP A 402 9.39 -26.88 -9.44
CA ASP A 402 9.81 -27.13 -8.06
C ASP A 402 8.94 -26.42 -7.04
N VAL A 403 8.44 -25.22 -7.37
CA VAL A 403 7.59 -24.40 -6.49
C VAL A 403 6.41 -23.84 -7.27
N VAL A 404 5.23 -23.76 -6.63
CA VAL A 404 4.03 -23.16 -7.22
C VAL A 404 3.37 -22.19 -6.27
N ASP A 405 2.77 -21.13 -6.83
CA ASP A 405 1.96 -20.18 -6.09
C ASP A 405 0.50 -20.60 -6.06
N ALA A 406 -0.13 -20.42 -4.90
CA ALA A 406 -1.55 -20.56 -4.71
C ALA A 406 -2.05 -19.60 -3.63
N ALA A 407 -3.36 -19.37 -3.54
CA ALA A 407 -3.96 -18.57 -2.49
C ALA A 407 -4.97 -19.41 -1.69
N MET A 408 -5.16 -19.06 -0.41
CA MET A 408 -6.18 -19.71 0.43
C MET A 408 -7.54 -19.65 -0.24
N ASP A 409 -8.32 -20.70 -0.07
CA ASP A 409 -9.54 -21.00 -0.85
C ASP A 409 -10.46 -19.79 -1.00
N SER A 410 -10.75 -19.10 0.09
CA SER A 410 -11.63 -17.90 0.09
C SER A 410 -11.03 -16.65 -0.57
N LEU A 411 -9.73 -16.62 -0.81
CA LEU A 411 -9.01 -15.53 -1.50
C LEU A 411 -8.38 -15.96 -2.82
N SER A 412 -8.82 -17.09 -3.36
CA SER A 412 -8.38 -17.63 -4.63
C SER A 412 -9.41 -17.41 -5.76
N GLY A 413 -9.04 -17.76 -6.98
CA GLY A 413 -9.92 -17.72 -8.14
C GLY A 413 -10.10 -16.33 -8.76
N ASN A 414 -10.89 -16.25 -9.80
CA ASN A 414 -11.08 -15.01 -10.58
C ASN A 414 -9.74 -14.37 -10.97
N THR A 415 -9.52 -13.13 -10.59
CA THR A 415 -8.25 -12.42 -10.85
C THR A 415 -7.12 -12.74 -9.87
N SER A 416 -7.35 -13.59 -8.88
CA SER A 416 -6.35 -14.08 -7.92
C SER A 416 -5.68 -15.37 -8.42
N GLN A 417 -4.88 -16.00 -7.56
CA GLN A 417 -4.19 -17.26 -7.83
C GLN A 417 -5.14 -18.45 -7.71
N PRO A 418 -4.74 -19.65 -8.19
CA PRO A 418 -5.52 -20.85 -8.02
C PRO A 418 -5.66 -21.24 -6.53
N CYS A 419 -6.72 -22.01 -6.23
CA CYS A 419 -7.08 -22.43 -4.89
C CYS A 419 -6.04 -23.36 -4.28
N LEU A 420 -5.43 -22.96 -3.16
CA LEU A 420 -4.37 -23.69 -2.47
C LEU A 420 -4.89 -25.05 -1.98
N GLY A 421 -6.05 -25.08 -1.34
CA GLY A 421 -6.65 -26.33 -0.87
C GLY A 421 -6.92 -27.32 -2.01
N SER A 422 -7.39 -26.82 -3.15
CA SER A 422 -7.64 -27.67 -4.33
C SER A 422 -6.36 -28.24 -4.94
N ILE A 423 -5.27 -27.44 -5.00
CA ILE A 423 -3.97 -27.92 -5.50
C ILE A 423 -3.40 -28.99 -4.56
N VAL A 424 -3.45 -28.77 -3.26
CA VAL A 424 -2.96 -29.72 -2.25
C VAL A 424 -3.74 -31.05 -2.32
N GLU A 425 -5.09 -30.99 -2.38
CA GLU A 425 -5.91 -32.22 -2.48
C GLU A 425 -5.70 -32.93 -3.83
N ALA A 426 -5.51 -32.21 -4.93
CA ALA A 426 -5.24 -32.82 -6.24
C ALA A 426 -3.88 -33.54 -6.29
N LEU A 427 -2.89 -33.11 -5.53
CA LEU A 427 -1.56 -33.73 -5.47
C LEU A 427 -1.42 -34.76 -4.36
N ARG A 428 -2.40 -34.86 -3.47
CA ARG A 428 -2.35 -35.70 -2.28
C ARG A 428 -2.14 -37.18 -2.63
N GLY A 429 -1.14 -37.77 -1.98
CA GLY A 429 -0.76 -39.16 -2.19
C GLY A 429 -0.01 -39.46 -3.51
N SER A 430 0.33 -38.41 -4.28
CA SER A 430 1.23 -38.54 -5.41
C SER A 430 2.71 -38.38 -4.95
N GLU A 431 3.65 -38.67 -5.83
CA GLU A 431 5.09 -38.42 -5.58
C GLU A 431 5.40 -36.90 -5.41
N ARG A 432 4.50 -36.03 -5.87
CA ARG A 432 4.63 -34.58 -5.83
C ARG A 432 3.81 -33.93 -4.71
N ASP A 433 3.23 -34.73 -3.80
CA ASP A 433 2.43 -34.25 -2.67
C ASP A 433 3.24 -33.23 -1.83
N PRO A 434 2.77 -31.98 -1.67
CA PRO A 434 3.49 -30.94 -0.92
C PRO A 434 3.55 -31.19 0.59
N GLY A 435 2.83 -32.18 1.12
CA GLY A 435 2.81 -32.53 2.53
C GLY A 435 2.22 -31.44 3.45
N LEU A 436 1.36 -30.58 2.93
CA LEU A 436 0.62 -29.59 3.71
C LEU A 436 -0.65 -30.23 4.29
N ASP A 437 -1.02 -29.86 5.52
CA ASP A 437 -2.20 -30.38 6.20
C ASP A 437 -3.49 -29.74 5.66
N PRO A 438 -4.36 -30.51 4.95
CA PRO A 438 -5.57 -29.98 4.35
C PRO A 438 -6.61 -29.50 5.38
N GLU A 439 -6.60 -30.07 6.59
CA GLU A 439 -7.52 -29.64 7.65
C GLU A 439 -7.17 -28.23 8.12
N TRP A 440 -5.88 -27.94 8.31
CA TRP A 440 -5.44 -26.60 8.68
C TRP A 440 -5.64 -25.59 7.56
N ILE A 441 -5.44 -25.97 6.30
CA ILE A 441 -5.77 -25.12 5.16
C ILE A 441 -7.24 -24.71 5.21
N ARG A 442 -8.17 -25.64 5.42
CA ARG A 442 -9.61 -25.33 5.54
C ARG A 442 -9.93 -24.43 6.72
N ARG A 443 -9.32 -24.69 7.90
CA ARG A 443 -9.52 -23.84 9.10
C ARG A 443 -9.04 -22.40 8.89
N ILE A 444 -7.89 -22.24 8.26
CA ILE A 444 -7.36 -20.93 7.91
C ILE A 444 -8.22 -20.26 6.83
N SER A 445 -8.72 -21.03 5.85
CA SER A 445 -9.64 -20.53 4.83
C SER A 445 -10.96 -20.01 5.42
N PHE A 446 -11.52 -20.63 6.46
CA PHE A 446 -12.70 -20.10 7.16
C PHE A 446 -12.42 -18.74 7.83
N TYR A 447 -11.22 -18.57 8.39
CA TYR A 447 -10.82 -17.25 8.88
C TYR A 447 -10.81 -16.21 7.76
N TRP A 448 -10.16 -16.52 6.63
CA TRP A 448 -10.07 -15.61 5.49
C TRP A 448 -11.42 -15.34 4.82
N GLU A 449 -12.34 -16.32 4.83
CA GLU A 449 -13.70 -16.13 4.36
C GLU A 449 -14.42 -15.05 5.18
N ALA A 450 -14.40 -15.19 6.51
CA ALA A 450 -14.99 -14.21 7.41
C ALA A 450 -14.30 -12.82 7.28
N VAL A 451 -12.97 -12.79 7.10
CA VAL A 451 -12.23 -11.55 6.83
C VAL A 451 -12.68 -10.92 5.51
N ARG A 452 -12.75 -11.69 4.42
CA ARG A 452 -13.12 -11.19 3.08
C ARG A 452 -14.46 -10.48 3.10
N HIS A 453 -15.43 -10.99 3.84
CA HIS A 453 -16.75 -10.36 3.99
C HIS A 453 -16.68 -8.94 4.57
N GLN A 454 -15.71 -8.64 5.44
CA GLN A 454 -15.52 -7.30 5.98
C GLN A 454 -15.08 -6.27 4.93
N TYR A 455 -14.57 -6.74 3.79
CA TYR A 455 -14.10 -5.92 2.68
C TYR A 455 -15.11 -5.77 1.54
N ALA A 456 -16.40 -5.94 1.81
CA ALA A 456 -17.47 -5.84 0.81
C ALA A 456 -17.41 -4.55 -0.04
N ALA A 457 -16.91 -3.45 0.52
CA ALA A 457 -16.72 -2.19 -0.19
C ALA A 457 -15.69 -2.28 -1.34
N PHE A 458 -14.81 -3.28 -1.32
CA PHE A 458 -13.67 -3.42 -2.24
C PHE A 458 -13.74 -4.66 -3.10
N GLU A 459 -14.78 -5.47 -2.92
CA GLU A 459 -14.99 -6.69 -3.69
C GLU A 459 -15.19 -6.38 -5.17
N SER A 460 -14.55 -7.15 -6.04
CA SER A 460 -14.74 -7.00 -7.47
C SER A 460 -16.11 -7.53 -7.90
N ASP A 461 -16.74 -6.90 -8.90
CA ASP A 461 -18.03 -7.33 -9.46
C ASP A 461 -17.95 -8.60 -10.33
N LEU A 462 -16.79 -9.24 -10.40
CA LEU A 462 -16.58 -10.43 -11.21
C LEU A 462 -17.36 -11.62 -10.64
N LYS A 463 -18.27 -12.15 -11.42
CA LYS A 463 -19.07 -13.32 -11.01
C LYS A 463 -18.34 -14.64 -11.23
N GLY A 464 -17.32 -14.66 -12.07
CA GLY A 464 -16.53 -15.84 -12.37
C GLY A 464 -15.41 -15.53 -13.36
N PRO A 465 -14.51 -16.50 -13.61
CA PRO A 465 -13.47 -16.38 -14.61
C PRO A 465 -14.04 -16.31 -16.03
N ALA A 466 -13.28 -15.72 -16.96
CA ALA A 466 -13.72 -15.53 -18.35
C ALA A 466 -12.59 -15.81 -19.34
N SER A 467 -12.91 -16.58 -20.40
CA SER A 467 -11.96 -16.84 -21.49
C SER A 467 -11.66 -15.60 -22.36
N GLU A 468 -12.38 -14.51 -22.16
CA GLU A 468 -12.10 -13.22 -22.81
C GLU A 468 -10.67 -12.72 -22.53
N VAL A 469 -10.06 -13.14 -21.42
CA VAL A 469 -8.67 -12.81 -21.09
C VAL A 469 -7.69 -13.19 -22.19
N TYR A 470 -7.97 -14.23 -22.97
CA TYR A 470 -7.12 -14.62 -24.12
C TYR A 470 -7.19 -13.66 -25.31
N LEU A 471 -8.16 -12.74 -25.33
CA LEU A 471 -8.27 -11.67 -26.33
C LEU A 471 -7.52 -10.42 -25.89
N HIS A 472 -7.78 -9.94 -24.67
CA HIS A 472 -7.21 -8.69 -24.17
C HIS A 472 -5.91 -8.87 -23.39
N GLU A 473 -5.65 -10.03 -22.83
CA GLU A 473 -4.44 -10.38 -22.06
C GLU A 473 -4.14 -9.44 -20.88
N MET A 474 -5.18 -8.85 -20.27
CA MET A 474 -5.02 -7.95 -19.13
C MET A 474 -4.57 -8.74 -17.89
N PRO A 475 -3.55 -8.27 -17.17
CA PRO A 475 -3.23 -8.80 -15.83
C PRO A 475 -4.40 -8.68 -14.87
N GLY A 476 -4.57 -9.64 -13.95
CA GLY A 476 -5.70 -9.69 -13.04
C GLY A 476 -5.94 -8.39 -12.26
N GLY A 477 -4.92 -7.84 -11.62
CA GLY A 477 -5.02 -6.56 -10.91
C GLY A 477 -5.26 -5.35 -11.83
N GLN A 478 -4.78 -5.38 -13.08
CA GLN A 478 -5.05 -4.33 -14.05
C GLN A 478 -6.48 -4.38 -14.57
N PHE A 479 -7.04 -5.57 -14.76
CA PHE A 479 -8.42 -5.74 -15.21
C PHE A 479 -9.41 -5.04 -14.28
N THR A 480 -9.32 -5.29 -12.98
CA THR A 480 -10.20 -4.67 -11.97
C THR A 480 -10.01 -3.16 -11.90
N ASN A 481 -8.75 -2.68 -11.91
CA ASN A 481 -8.46 -1.25 -11.86
C ASN A 481 -8.94 -0.52 -13.12
N LEU A 482 -8.71 -1.08 -14.30
CA LEU A 482 -9.12 -0.47 -15.57
C LEU A 482 -10.64 -0.40 -15.69
N LYS A 483 -11.36 -1.42 -15.18
CA LYS A 483 -12.83 -1.42 -15.15
C LYS A 483 -13.39 -0.30 -14.27
N GLU A 484 -12.78 -0.05 -13.10
CA GLU A 484 -13.15 1.09 -12.25
C GLU A 484 -12.82 2.44 -12.89
N GLN A 485 -11.68 2.55 -13.59
CA GLN A 485 -11.34 3.76 -14.36
C GLN A 485 -12.33 4.00 -15.49
N ALA A 486 -12.69 2.97 -16.25
CA ALA A 486 -13.70 3.06 -17.31
C ALA A 486 -15.07 3.52 -16.74
N ARG A 487 -15.49 2.98 -15.59
CA ARG A 487 -16.70 3.40 -14.88
C ARG A 487 -16.64 4.88 -14.51
N SER A 488 -15.55 5.36 -13.96
CA SER A 488 -15.38 6.76 -13.56
C SER A 488 -15.40 7.74 -14.75
N LEU A 489 -15.02 7.27 -15.94
CA LEU A 489 -15.08 8.02 -17.19
C LEU A 489 -16.44 7.88 -17.93
N GLY A 490 -17.40 7.14 -17.34
CA GLY A 490 -18.70 6.89 -17.97
C GLY A 490 -18.63 5.89 -19.13
N LEU A 491 -17.57 5.10 -19.22
CA LEU A 491 -17.33 4.09 -20.27
C LEU A 491 -17.75 2.68 -19.85
N GLU A 492 -18.45 2.51 -18.71
CA GLU A 492 -18.81 1.19 -18.17
C GLU A 492 -19.62 0.35 -19.17
N THR A 493 -20.57 0.99 -19.87
CA THR A 493 -21.39 0.32 -20.90
C THR A 493 -20.62 -0.01 -22.18
N ARG A 494 -19.43 0.56 -22.36
CA ARG A 494 -18.50 0.34 -23.48
C ARG A 494 -17.32 -0.53 -23.09
N TRP A 495 -17.43 -1.32 -22.01
CA TRP A 495 -16.32 -2.13 -21.50
C TRP A 495 -15.68 -3.05 -22.54
N HIS A 496 -16.48 -3.69 -23.40
CA HIS A 496 -15.94 -4.57 -24.45
C HIS A 496 -15.12 -3.79 -25.49
N GLU A 497 -15.47 -2.54 -25.78
CA GLU A 497 -14.65 -1.67 -26.63
C GLU A 497 -13.34 -1.31 -25.94
N VAL A 498 -13.35 -1.04 -24.63
CA VAL A 498 -12.13 -0.79 -23.85
C VAL A 498 -11.23 -2.04 -23.86
N ALA A 499 -11.79 -3.23 -23.69
CA ALA A 499 -11.03 -4.48 -23.71
C ALA A 499 -10.41 -4.73 -25.11
N GLN A 500 -11.14 -4.47 -26.18
CA GLN A 500 -10.61 -4.57 -27.56
C GLN A 500 -9.53 -3.52 -27.78
N ALA A 501 -9.76 -2.26 -27.40
CA ALA A 501 -8.77 -1.19 -27.53
C ALA A 501 -7.48 -1.47 -26.73
N TYR A 502 -7.58 -2.19 -25.62
CA TYR A 502 -6.42 -2.63 -24.85
C TYR A 502 -5.57 -3.63 -25.65
N ALA A 503 -6.20 -4.61 -26.30
CA ALA A 503 -5.53 -5.53 -27.19
C ALA A 503 -4.87 -4.79 -28.37
N ASP A 504 -5.62 -3.89 -29.02
CA ASP A 504 -5.16 -3.10 -30.16
C ASP A 504 -3.98 -2.18 -29.78
N ALA A 505 -4.07 -1.51 -28.63
CA ALA A 505 -2.98 -0.69 -28.09
C ALA A 505 -1.71 -1.52 -27.85
N ASN A 506 -1.84 -2.73 -27.29
CA ASN A 506 -0.69 -3.61 -27.10
C ASN A 506 -0.04 -4.01 -28.42
N GLN A 507 -0.83 -4.30 -29.47
CA GLN A 507 -0.29 -4.61 -30.79
C GLN A 507 0.40 -3.39 -31.41
N MET A 508 -0.18 -2.19 -31.28
CA MET A 508 0.46 -0.94 -31.74
C MET A 508 1.79 -0.66 -31.02
N PHE A 509 1.95 -1.04 -29.76
CA PHE A 509 3.21 -0.96 -29.02
C PHE A 509 4.22 -2.06 -29.40
N GLY A 510 3.88 -2.93 -30.35
CA GLY A 510 4.72 -4.01 -30.82
C GLY A 510 4.60 -5.29 -30.02
N ASP A 511 3.43 -5.57 -29.44
CA ASP A 511 3.15 -6.75 -28.61
C ASP A 511 4.12 -6.85 -27.43
N ILE A 512 3.95 -5.99 -26.45
CA ILE A 512 4.83 -5.91 -25.28
C ILE A 512 4.30 -6.78 -24.12
N VAL A 513 5.18 -7.06 -23.17
CA VAL A 513 4.80 -7.65 -21.89
C VAL A 513 3.90 -6.68 -21.11
N LYS A 514 2.82 -7.19 -20.55
CA LYS A 514 1.82 -6.42 -19.80
C LYS A 514 1.86 -6.77 -18.31
N VAL A 515 2.62 -6.00 -17.56
CA VAL A 515 2.68 -6.05 -16.10
C VAL A 515 2.98 -4.64 -15.60
N THR A 516 2.58 -4.30 -14.38
CA THR A 516 2.81 -2.95 -13.84
C THR A 516 4.30 -2.56 -13.89
N PRO A 517 4.67 -1.40 -14.49
CA PRO A 517 3.79 -0.30 -14.94
C PRO A 517 3.33 -0.37 -16.40
N SER A 518 3.90 -1.19 -17.29
CA SER A 518 3.55 -1.22 -18.74
C SER A 518 2.06 -1.51 -18.98
N SER A 519 1.45 -2.42 -18.22
CA SER A 519 0.01 -2.73 -18.31
C SER A 519 -0.89 -1.52 -18.07
N LYS A 520 -0.48 -0.62 -17.16
CA LYS A 520 -1.20 0.64 -16.92
C LYS A 520 -1.15 1.53 -18.13
N VAL A 521 0.04 1.66 -18.79
CA VAL A 521 0.20 2.50 -19.98
C VAL A 521 -0.65 2.00 -21.14
N VAL A 522 -0.72 0.68 -21.34
CA VAL A 522 -1.63 0.08 -22.34
C VAL A 522 -3.09 0.43 -22.02
N GLY A 523 -3.48 0.40 -20.74
CA GLY A 523 -4.81 0.80 -20.29
C GLY A 523 -5.10 2.28 -20.52
N ASP A 524 -4.16 3.18 -20.21
CA ASP A 524 -4.31 4.62 -20.45
C ASP A 524 -4.53 4.92 -21.92
N MET A 525 -3.79 4.22 -22.79
CA MET A 525 -3.95 4.31 -24.25
C MET A 525 -5.32 3.82 -24.71
N ALA A 526 -5.77 2.67 -24.19
CA ALA A 526 -7.08 2.11 -24.51
C ALA A 526 -8.24 3.04 -24.11
N LEU A 527 -8.18 3.59 -22.90
CA LEU A 527 -9.20 4.56 -22.42
C LEU A 527 -9.21 5.83 -23.27
N MET A 528 -8.04 6.36 -23.65
CA MET A 528 -7.95 7.49 -24.57
C MET A 528 -8.61 7.16 -25.91
N MET A 529 -8.29 6.02 -26.50
CA MET A 529 -8.85 5.62 -27.80
C MET A 529 -10.38 5.54 -27.75
N VAL A 530 -10.94 4.88 -26.74
CA VAL A 530 -12.41 4.73 -26.60
C VAL A 530 -13.08 6.05 -26.24
N SER A 531 -12.49 6.87 -25.37
CA SER A 531 -13.08 8.16 -24.98
C SER A 531 -13.11 9.17 -26.13
N GLN A 532 -12.20 9.06 -27.10
CA GLN A 532 -12.10 9.96 -28.26
C GLN A 532 -12.58 9.30 -29.58
N ASP A 533 -13.15 8.09 -29.52
CA ASP A 533 -13.60 7.29 -30.65
C ASP A 533 -12.51 7.11 -31.75
N LEU A 534 -11.25 6.88 -31.31
CA LEU A 534 -10.12 6.69 -32.19
C LEU A 534 -9.92 5.20 -32.53
N THR A 535 -9.70 4.94 -33.83
CA THR A 535 -9.29 3.62 -34.32
C THR A 535 -7.76 3.49 -34.36
N VAL A 536 -7.24 2.26 -34.52
CA VAL A 536 -5.83 2.00 -34.78
C VAL A 536 -5.32 2.81 -35.99
N ALA A 537 -6.11 2.83 -37.08
CA ALA A 537 -5.75 3.58 -38.28
C ALA A 537 -5.65 5.10 -38.04
N ASP A 538 -6.48 5.66 -37.13
CA ASP A 538 -6.37 7.06 -36.73
C ASP A 538 -5.09 7.34 -35.96
N VAL A 539 -4.75 6.46 -35.02
CA VAL A 539 -3.54 6.61 -34.18
C VAL A 539 -2.27 6.47 -35.03
N GLU A 540 -2.24 5.52 -35.96
CA GLU A 540 -1.10 5.29 -36.82
C GLU A 540 -0.97 6.30 -37.99
N ASN A 541 -2.06 7.02 -38.32
CA ASN A 541 -2.06 8.01 -39.40
C ASN A 541 -1.08 9.16 -39.08
N PRO A 542 0.02 9.34 -39.82
CA PRO A 542 1.01 10.38 -39.55
C PRO A 542 0.47 11.80 -39.74
N ALA A 543 -0.62 11.95 -40.50
CA ALA A 543 -1.23 13.26 -40.76
C ALA A 543 -2.20 13.70 -39.66
N LYS A 544 -2.64 12.79 -38.77
CA LYS A 544 -3.53 13.08 -37.67
C LYS A 544 -2.71 13.38 -36.40
N ASP A 545 -2.80 14.60 -35.88
CA ASP A 545 -2.16 14.91 -34.59
C ASP A 545 -2.94 14.25 -33.46
N ILE A 546 -2.24 13.51 -32.60
CA ILE A 546 -2.80 12.80 -31.45
C ILE A 546 -2.12 13.31 -30.19
N ALA A 547 -2.91 13.73 -29.23
CA ALA A 547 -2.46 14.04 -27.89
C ALA A 547 -2.35 12.73 -27.08
N PHE A 548 -1.20 12.06 -27.14
CA PHE A 548 -0.96 10.85 -26.37
C PHE A 548 -0.96 11.13 -24.87
N PRO A 549 -1.44 10.20 -24.02
CA PRO A 549 -1.23 10.27 -22.57
C PRO A 549 0.26 10.38 -22.24
N GLU A 550 0.60 11.16 -21.21
CA GLU A 550 2.00 11.35 -20.80
C GLU A 550 2.70 10.01 -20.48
N SER A 551 1.98 9.08 -19.87
CA SER A 551 2.49 7.73 -19.61
C SER A 551 2.89 6.98 -20.87
N VAL A 552 2.18 7.18 -21.99
CA VAL A 552 2.49 6.59 -23.29
C VAL A 552 3.74 7.24 -23.89
N VAL A 553 3.83 8.57 -23.85
CA VAL A 553 5.00 9.30 -24.32
C VAL A 553 6.24 8.90 -23.53
N SER A 554 6.15 8.87 -22.22
CA SER A 554 7.22 8.44 -21.31
C SER A 554 7.69 7.01 -21.59
N MET A 555 6.75 6.06 -21.76
CA MET A 555 7.09 4.68 -22.09
C MET A 555 7.82 4.58 -23.43
N LEU A 556 7.30 5.22 -24.48
CA LEU A 556 7.91 5.21 -25.81
C LEU A 556 9.24 5.97 -25.85
N LYS A 557 9.47 6.93 -24.96
CA LYS A 557 10.76 7.58 -24.75
C LYS A 557 11.81 6.62 -24.17
N GLY A 558 11.38 5.56 -23.50
CA GLY A 558 12.21 4.54 -22.90
C GLY A 558 12.33 4.63 -21.38
N ASP A 559 11.50 5.44 -20.71
CA ASP A 559 11.50 5.58 -19.24
C ASP A 559 11.14 4.29 -18.50
N LEU A 560 10.46 3.35 -19.17
CA LEU A 560 10.21 2.01 -18.62
C LEU A 560 11.22 0.95 -19.09
N GLY A 561 12.16 1.32 -19.96
CA GLY A 561 13.12 0.41 -20.57
C GLY A 561 12.83 0.09 -22.03
N GLN A 562 13.39 -1.02 -22.51
CA GLN A 562 13.30 -1.45 -23.90
C GLN A 562 12.61 -2.82 -24.01
N PRO A 563 11.55 -2.95 -24.82
CA PRO A 563 10.96 -4.25 -25.08
C PRO A 563 11.83 -5.09 -26.04
N PRO A 564 11.68 -6.40 -26.04
CA PRO A 564 12.29 -7.25 -27.06
C PRO A 564 11.92 -6.78 -28.47
N GLY A 565 12.94 -6.55 -29.33
CA GLY A 565 12.75 -6.05 -30.69
C GLY A 565 12.59 -4.53 -30.80
N GLY A 566 12.64 -3.78 -29.69
CA GLY A 566 12.52 -2.32 -29.67
C GLY A 566 11.07 -1.82 -29.86
N TRP A 567 10.90 -0.51 -29.87
CA TRP A 567 9.62 0.15 -30.08
C TRP A 567 9.32 0.32 -31.59
N PRO A 568 8.01 0.27 -32.01
CA PRO A 568 7.63 0.57 -33.40
C PRO A 568 8.01 2.01 -33.78
N GLU A 569 8.93 2.16 -34.72
CA GLU A 569 9.54 3.45 -35.08
C GLU A 569 8.52 4.54 -35.44
N GLY A 570 7.46 4.19 -36.21
CA GLY A 570 6.44 5.12 -36.65
C GLY A 570 5.67 5.72 -35.50
N LEU A 571 5.23 4.89 -34.56
CA LEU A 571 4.48 5.31 -33.37
C LEU A 571 5.39 6.08 -32.39
N GLN A 572 6.60 5.56 -32.17
CA GLN A 572 7.57 6.22 -31.28
C GLN A 572 7.90 7.64 -31.78
N LYS A 573 8.20 7.80 -33.07
CA LYS A 573 8.50 9.10 -33.69
C LYS A 573 7.32 10.07 -33.58
N LYS A 574 6.11 9.55 -33.80
CA LYS A 574 4.88 10.35 -33.69
C LYS A 574 4.62 10.83 -32.26
N ALA A 575 4.78 9.94 -31.27
CA ALA A 575 4.53 10.27 -29.87
C ALA A 575 5.58 11.23 -29.29
N LEU A 576 6.86 11.07 -29.69
CA LEU A 576 7.96 11.87 -29.15
C LEU A 576 8.08 13.24 -29.80
N LYS A 577 7.44 13.51 -30.94
CA LYS A 577 7.44 14.83 -31.64
C LYS A 577 8.86 15.45 -31.76
N GLY A 578 9.86 14.60 -31.95
CA GLY A 578 11.27 15.03 -32.08
C GLY A 578 12.12 14.94 -30.82
N GLU A 579 11.55 14.57 -29.68
CA GLU A 579 12.34 14.25 -28.49
C GLU A 579 13.20 13.00 -28.72
N LYS A 580 14.37 12.97 -28.08
CA LYS A 580 15.30 11.85 -28.21
C LYS A 580 14.92 10.73 -27.25
N ALA A 581 14.77 9.52 -27.78
CA ALA A 581 14.55 8.32 -27.00
C ALA A 581 15.81 7.86 -26.26
N TYR A 582 15.63 7.22 -25.12
CA TYR A 582 16.70 6.54 -24.39
C TYR A 582 16.90 5.13 -24.98
N VAL A 583 18.17 4.75 -25.11
CA VAL A 583 18.57 3.40 -25.58
C VAL A 583 19.32 2.63 -24.50
N VAL A 584 19.59 3.30 -23.37
CA VAL A 584 20.27 2.75 -22.20
C VAL A 584 19.30 2.71 -21.02
N ARG A 585 19.66 1.97 -20.01
CA ARG A 585 18.84 1.83 -18.80
C ARG A 585 18.55 3.20 -18.15
N PRO A 586 17.28 3.59 -17.97
CA PRO A 586 16.94 4.92 -17.44
C PRO A 586 17.58 5.22 -16.08
N GLY A 587 17.63 4.25 -15.17
CA GLY A 587 18.29 4.40 -13.87
C GLY A 587 19.77 4.77 -13.95
N SER A 588 20.47 4.41 -15.03
CA SER A 588 21.88 4.80 -15.23
C SER A 588 22.07 6.25 -15.68
N LEU A 589 21.00 6.92 -16.11
CA LEU A 589 20.98 8.32 -16.49
C LEU A 589 20.67 9.24 -15.30
N LEU A 590 20.20 8.67 -14.20
CA LEU A 590 19.88 9.41 -12.99
C LEU A 590 21.15 9.58 -12.15
N GLU A 591 21.38 10.80 -11.67
CA GLU A 591 22.42 11.05 -10.68
C GLU A 591 22.10 10.33 -9.38
N ALA A 592 23.13 9.90 -8.65
CA ALA A 592 22.95 9.30 -7.34
C ALA A 592 22.28 10.32 -6.40
N ALA A 593 21.22 9.91 -5.73
CA ALA A 593 20.54 10.77 -4.76
C ALA A 593 21.48 11.07 -3.57
N ASP A 594 21.51 12.31 -3.13
CA ASP A 594 22.16 12.69 -1.87
C ASP A 594 21.24 12.28 -0.71
N LEU A 595 21.50 11.07 -0.17
CA LEU A 595 20.65 10.50 0.88
C LEU A 595 20.63 11.32 2.17
N ASP A 596 21.72 12.03 2.49
CA ASP A 596 21.80 12.86 3.69
C ASP A 596 20.96 14.15 3.51
N ALA A 597 21.02 14.77 2.34
CA ALA A 597 20.20 15.93 2.01
C ALA A 597 18.71 15.57 1.94
N GLU A 598 18.36 14.42 1.35
CA GLU A 598 16.97 13.93 1.27
C GLU A 598 16.41 13.62 2.67
N ARG A 599 17.22 13.00 3.56
CA ARG A 599 16.84 12.72 4.94
C ARG A 599 16.57 14.02 5.70
N LYS A 600 17.48 14.98 5.59
CA LYS A 600 17.31 16.28 6.23
C LYS A 600 16.04 17.00 5.75
N THR A 601 15.75 16.93 4.46
CA THR A 601 14.53 17.54 3.87
C THR A 601 13.25 16.99 4.49
N ILE A 602 13.14 15.67 4.66
CA ILE A 602 11.94 15.09 5.26
C ILE A 602 11.88 15.32 6.77
N GLU A 603 13.00 15.29 7.48
CA GLU A 603 13.07 15.56 8.92
C GLU A 603 12.67 17.01 9.24
N GLU A 604 13.13 17.98 8.45
CA GLU A 604 12.70 19.38 8.54
C GLU A 604 11.20 19.52 8.29
N LYS A 605 10.66 18.82 7.29
CA LYS A 605 9.23 18.86 6.96
C LYS A 605 8.33 18.25 8.04
N LEU A 606 8.78 17.19 8.70
CA LEU A 606 8.04 16.52 9.77
C LEU A 606 8.36 17.06 11.17
N GLU A 607 9.33 17.98 11.28
CA GLU A 607 9.83 18.51 12.56
C GLU A 607 10.27 17.40 13.54
N ARG A 608 10.76 16.27 13.01
CA ARG A 608 11.29 15.13 13.79
C ARG A 608 12.26 14.30 12.98
N GLU A 609 13.07 13.51 13.66
CA GLU A 609 13.91 12.48 13.05
C GLU A 609 13.05 11.38 12.43
N VAL A 610 13.55 10.79 11.32
CA VAL A 610 12.97 9.62 10.67
C VAL A 610 13.93 8.43 10.79
N ASN A 611 13.38 7.26 11.08
CA ASN A 611 14.16 6.03 11.08
C ASN A 611 14.46 5.55 9.63
N ASP A 612 15.33 4.55 9.48
CA ASP A 612 15.74 4.04 8.17
C ASP A 612 14.60 3.47 7.32
N TYR A 613 13.59 2.87 7.94
CA TYR A 613 12.41 2.34 7.26
C TYR A 613 11.48 3.46 6.77
N GLU A 614 11.22 4.45 7.60
CA GLU A 614 10.46 5.65 7.22
C GLU A 614 11.17 6.38 6.08
N PHE A 615 12.50 6.50 6.17
CA PHE A 615 13.29 7.12 5.11
C PHE A 615 13.25 6.33 3.81
N ALA A 616 13.29 5.00 3.85
CA ALA A 616 13.11 4.16 2.68
C ALA A 616 11.72 4.35 2.03
N SER A 617 10.67 4.53 2.85
CA SER A 617 9.32 4.86 2.37
C SER A 617 9.27 6.23 1.68
N TYR A 618 9.93 7.23 2.28
CA TYR A 618 10.04 8.56 1.69
C TYR A 618 10.75 8.55 0.35
N LEU A 619 11.89 7.86 0.24
CA LEU A 619 12.64 7.76 -1.01
C LEU A 619 11.81 7.14 -2.15
N MET A 620 10.99 6.12 -1.84
CA MET A 620 10.10 5.49 -2.82
C MET A 620 8.88 6.36 -3.16
N TYR A 621 8.28 7.01 -2.16
CA TYR A 621 7.02 7.73 -2.29
C TYR A 621 7.00 9.02 -1.45
N PRO A 622 7.73 10.08 -1.84
CA PRO A 622 7.91 11.28 -1.00
C PRO A 622 6.61 11.90 -0.50
N LYS A 623 5.65 12.13 -1.42
CA LYS A 623 4.35 12.71 -1.06
C LYS A 623 3.51 11.76 -0.20
N VAL A 624 3.39 10.50 -0.63
CA VAL A 624 2.56 9.50 0.07
C VAL A 624 3.04 9.27 1.50
N PHE A 625 4.35 9.12 1.68
CA PHE A 625 4.93 8.98 3.01
C PHE A 625 4.69 10.22 3.88
N THR A 626 4.88 11.41 3.32
CA THR A 626 4.63 12.66 4.08
C THR A 626 3.18 12.76 4.53
N ASP A 627 2.23 12.51 3.63
CA ASP A 627 0.79 12.56 3.95
C ASP A 627 0.43 11.49 4.99
N TYR A 628 0.99 10.27 4.86
CA TYR A 628 0.85 9.21 5.84
C TYR A 628 1.41 9.61 7.21
N ALA A 629 2.62 10.16 7.28
CA ALA A 629 3.26 10.53 8.54
C ALA A 629 2.44 11.59 9.30
N LEU A 630 1.91 12.58 8.60
CA LEU A 630 1.02 13.60 9.18
C LEU A 630 -0.32 13.01 9.65
N ALA A 631 -0.91 12.10 8.88
CA ALA A 631 -2.12 11.38 9.27
C ALA A 631 -1.87 10.48 10.51
N ALA A 632 -0.76 9.76 10.53
CA ALA A 632 -0.36 8.92 11.67
C ALA A 632 -0.08 9.76 12.94
N GLU A 633 0.45 10.96 12.79
CA GLU A 633 0.56 11.89 13.91
C GLU A 633 -0.81 12.32 14.44
N THR A 634 -1.78 12.52 13.57
CA THR A 634 -3.14 12.93 13.93
C THR A 634 -3.95 11.79 14.55
N TYR A 635 -3.96 10.62 13.95
CA TYR A 635 -4.85 9.50 14.27
C TYR A 635 -4.19 8.37 15.07
N GLY A 636 -2.85 8.35 15.16
CA GLY A 636 -2.11 7.32 15.87
C GLY A 636 -2.10 5.97 15.12
N PRO A 637 -1.88 4.85 15.85
CA PRO A 637 -1.70 3.54 15.25
C PRO A 637 -3.05 2.90 14.86
N VAL A 638 -3.69 3.39 13.80
CA VAL A 638 -5.00 2.89 13.35
C VAL A 638 -5.00 1.41 12.94
N SER A 639 -3.82 0.83 12.69
CA SER A 639 -3.65 -0.60 12.37
C SER A 639 -4.11 -1.55 13.47
N VAL A 640 -4.31 -1.05 14.71
CA VAL A 640 -4.82 -1.86 15.82
C VAL A 640 -6.35 -1.92 15.89
N LEU A 641 -7.05 -1.09 15.12
CA LEU A 641 -8.52 -1.07 15.10
C LEU A 641 -9.07 -2.25 14.30
N PRO A 642 -10.14 -2.91 14.76
CA PRO A 642 -10.87 -3.88 13.97
C PRO A 642 -11.33 -3.30 12.63
N THR A 643 -11.27 -4.11 11.59
CA THR A 643 -11.55 -3.67 10.21
C THR A 643 -12.94 -3.06 10.00
N PRO A 644 -14.03 -3.57 10.60
CA PRO A 644 -15.32 -2.91 10.49
C PRO A 644 -15.34 -1.50 11.08
N ALA A 645 -14.79 -1.32 12.28
CA ALA A 645 -14.73 0.00 12.93
C ALA A 645 -13.83 0.96 12.14
N TYR A 646 -12.75 0.45 11.53
CA TYR A 646 -11.87 1.25 10.70
C TYR A 646 -12.56 1.80 9.44
N PHE A 647 -13.29 0.97 8.67
CA PHE A 647 -13.91 1.42 7.42
C PHE A 647 -15.31 2.01 7.59
N TYR A 648 -16.06 1.55 8.58
CA TYR A 648 -17.48 1.87 8.68
C TYR A 648 -17.85 2.66 9.93
N GLY A 649 -16.86 2.93 10.81
CA GLY A 649 -17.09 3.61 12.10
C GLY A 649 -17.78 2.69 13.12
N MET A 650 -18.37 3.29 14.13
CA MET A 650 -19.07 2.59 15.22
C MET A 650 -20.50 3.08 15.35
N ALA A 651 -21.45 2.15 15.47
CA ALA A 651 -22.84 2.48 15.80
C ALA A 651 -22.96 2.87 17.31
N PRO A 652 -23.97 3.68 17.68
CA PRO A 652 -24.26 3.92 19.10
C PRO A 652 -24.56 2.60 19.85
N GLY A 653 -23.92 2.41 21.00
CA GLY A 653 -23.99 1.19 21.81
C GLY A 653 -23.01 0.10 21.41
N GLU A 654 -22.26 0.28 20.32
CA GLU A 654 -21.22 -0.67 19.90
C GLU A 654 -19.94 -0.54 20.75
N GLU A 655 -19.40 -1.68 21.15
CA GLU A 655 -18.15 -1.80 21.92
C GLU A 655 -17.09 -2.52 21.09
N LEU A 656 -15.84 -2.03 21.16
CA LEU A 656 -14.69 -2.67 20.53
C LEU A 656 -13.49 -2.77 21.47
N PHE A 657 -12.62 -3.72 21.18
CA PHE A 657 -11.33 -3.92 21.84
C PHE A 657 -10.19 -3.61 20.87
N ALA A 658 -9.25 -2.78 21.31
CA ALA A 658 -8.07 -2.43 20.53
C ALA A 658 -6.79 -2.66 21.35
N ASP A 659 -5.98 -3.60 20.92
CA ASP A 659 -4.69 -3.92 21.55
C ASP A 659 -3.61 -2.97 21.04
N LEU A 660 -3.23 -1.99 21.85
CA LEU A 660 -2.16 -1.04 21.52
C LEU A 660 -0.78 -1.69 21.53
N GLU A 661 -0.59 -2.64 22.43
CA GLU A 661 0.64 -3.42 22.63
C GLU A 661 0.33 -4.61 23.55
N LYS A 662 1.20 -5.58 23.63
CA LYS A 662 1.01 -6.76 24.51
C LYS A 662 0.70 -6.31 25.93
N GLY A 663 -0.45 -6.74 26.47
CA GLY A 663 -0.92 -6.39 27.81
C GLY A 663 -1.58 -5.02 27.97
N LYS A 664 -1.86 -4.31 26.86
CA LYS A 664 -2.53 -2.99 26.89
C LYS A 664 -3.66 -2.91 25.88
N THR A 665 -4.83 -3.31 26.32
CA THR A 665 -6.08 -3.27 25.56
C THR A 665 -6.89 -2.04 25.92
N LEU A 666 -7.44 -1.36 24.92
CA LEU A 666 -8.45 -0.32 25.08
C LEU A 666 -9.82 -0.94 24.86
N VAL A 667 -10.74 -0.67 25.79
CA VAL A 667 -12.17 -0.94 25.62
C VAL A 667 -12.83 0.38 25.25
N ILE A 668 -13.41 0.44 24.06
CA ILE A 668 -14.01 1.65 23.49
C ILE A 668 -15.48 1.37 23.21
N LEU A 669 -16.37 2.12 23.86
CA LEU A 669 -17.81 2.08 23.62
C LEU A 669 -18.23 3.41 22.98
N ASN A 670 -18.92 3.37 21.85
CA ASN A 670 -19.58 4.56 21.29
C ASN A 670 -20.95 4.72 21.96
N GLN A 671 -21.09 5.75 22.80
CA GLN A 671 -22.34 5.99 23.52
C GLN A 671 -23.38 6.68 22.63
N THR A 672 -23.00 7.79 22.00
CA THR A 672 -23.92 8.56 21.14
C THR A 672 -23.17 9.63 20.36
N GLN A 673 -23.86 10.19 19.37
CA GLN A 673 -23.42 11.34 18.58
C GLN A 673 -24.30 12.55 18.91
N GLY A 674 -23.67 13.68 19.21
CA GLY A 674 -24.39 14.94 19.46
C GLY A 674 -24.76 15.68 18.19
N GLU A 675 -25.51 16.75 18.35
CA GLU A 675 -25.86 17.65 17.26
C GLU A 675 -24.64 18.48 16.79
N ILE A 676 -24.72 18.98 15.56
CA ILE A 676 -23.73 19.86 14.97
C ILE A 676 -23.77 21.22 15.66
N ASP A 677 -22.63 21.71 16.14
CA ASP A 677 -22.53 23.04 16.73
C ASP A 677 -22.43 24.14 15.65
N GLU A 678 -22.52 25.42 16.07
CA GLU A 678 -22.46 26.60 15.21
C GLU A 678 -21.19 26.68 14.34
N LYS A 679 -20.12 25.97 14.76
CA LYS A 679 -18.84 25.91 14.04
C LYS A 679 -18.73 24.71 13.09
N GLY A 680 -19.81 23.97 12.88
CA GLY A 680 -19.83 22.79 12.03
C GLY A 680 -19.14 21.57 12.66
N MET A 681 -18.97 21.56 13.98
CA MET A 681 -18.34 20.45 14.71
C MET A 681 -19.40 19.53 15.32
N VAL A 682 -19.17 18.24 15.22
CA VAL A 682 -19.96 17.18 15.87
C VAL A 682 -19.18 16.64 17.04
N LYS A 683 -19.86 16.40 18.16
CA LYS A 683 -19.28 15.76 19.33
C LYS A 683 -19.74 14.31 19.39
N VAL A 684 -18.80 13.37 19.30
CA VAL A 684 -19.02 11.93 19.52
C VAL A 684 -18.66 11.61 20.98
N PHE A 685 -19.56 10.93 21.67
CA PHE A 685 -19.36 10.55 23.06
C PHE A 685 -18.93 9.10 23.13
N PHE A 686 -17.66 8.91 23.46
CA PHE A 686 -17.10 7.59 23.73
C PHE A 686 -16.96 7.35 25.22
N GLU A 687 -16.97 6.10 25.61
CA GLU A 687 -16.43 5.62 26.89
C GLU A 687 -15.15 4.82 26.60
N LEU A 688 -14.07 5.18 27.28
CA LEU A 688 -12.77 4.54 27.16
C LEU A 688 -12.40 3.90 28.50
N ASN A 689 -12.34 2.58 28.56
CA ASN A 689 -12.06 1.84 29.78
C ASN A 689 -12.94 2.32 30.97
N GLY A 690 -14.26 2.47 30.76
CA GLY A 690 -15.20 2.92 31.76
C GLY A 690 -15.21 4.43 32.04
N GLN A 691 -14.49 5.24 31.25
CA GLN A 691 -14.42 6.71 31.44
C GLN A 691 -14.95 7.47 30.23
N PRO A 692 -15.83 8.44 30.39
CA PRO A 692 -16.35 9.26 29.31
C PRO A 692 -15.24 10.02 28.59
N ARG A 693 -15.28 10.00 27.24
CA ARG A 693 -14.33 10.66 26.32
C ARG A 693 -15.07 11.32 25.18
N PRO A 694 -15.53 12.54 25.31
CA PRO A 694 -16.12 13.27 24.19
C PRO A 694 -15.02 13.73 23.23
N ILE A 695 -15.18 13.44 21.94
CA ILE A 695 -14.31 13.85 20.86
C ILE A 695 -15.09 14.77 19.92
N LYS A 696 -14.48 15.89 19.50
CA LYS A 696 -15.05 16.81 18.52
C LYS A 696 -14.35 16.65 17.19
N VAL A 697 -15.13 16.47 16.14
CA VAL A 697 -14.65 16.38 14.74
C VAL A 697 -15.49 17.30 13.86
N PRO A 698 -14.93 17.86 12.76
CA PRO A 698 -15.71 18.62 11.80
C PRO A 698 -16.66 17.71 11.03
N ASP A 699 -17.87 18.16 10.77
CA ASP A 699 -18.76 17.51 9.79
C ASP A 699 -18.46 18.04 8.40
N ARG A 700 -17.73 17.23 7.62
CA ARG A 700 -17.38 17.54 6.23
C ARG A 700 -18.54 17.27 5.23
N ASN A 701 -19.58 16.57 5.66
CA ASN A 701 -20.72 16.28 4.79
C ASN A 701 -21.57 17.54 4.51
N ARG A 702 -21.54 18.51 5.39
CA ARG A 702 -22.23 19.82 5.22
C ARG A 702 -21.53 20.73 4.20
N GLY A 703 -20.20 20.61 4.04
CA GLY A 703 -19.45 21.36 3.04
C GLY A 703 -19.70 20.90 1.60
N ALA A 704 -20.15 19.66 1.41
CA ALA A 704 -20.51 19.10 0.11
C ALA A 704 -21.89 19.61 -0.42
N SER A 705 -22.68 20.30 0.41
CA SER A 705 -23.92 20.96 -0.04
C SER A 705 -23.70 22.42 -0.49
N SER A 706 -22.46 22.89 -0.57
CA SER A 706 -22.14 24.24 -0.96
C SER A 706 -21.84 24.32 -2.47
N ALA A 707 -22.62 25.09 -3.14
CA ALA A 707 -22.46 25.57 -4.52
C ALA A 707 -22.36 24.44 -5.56
N ILE A 708 -23.46 24.12 -6.15
CA ILE A 708 -23.51 23.56 -7.52
C ILE A 708 -22.55 24.41 -8.34
N ARG A 709 -21.34 23.88 -8.61
CA ARG A 709 -20.37 24.57 -9.48
C ARG A 709 -21.02 24.79 -10.84
N ARG A 710 -20.82 25.95 -11.41
CA ARG A 710 -21.29 26.23 -12.78
C ARG A 710 -20.66 25.18 -13.70
N LYS A 711 -21.50 24.58 -14.55
CA LYS A 711 -21.02 23.65 -15.59
C LYS A 711 -20.59 24.45 -16.80
N ALA A 712 -19.57 24.02 -17.49
CA ALA A 712 -19.14 24.58 -18.76
C ALA A 712 -20.20 24.26 -19.82
N GLU A 713 -20.54 25.26 -20.64
CA GLU A 713 -21.49 25.11 -21.74
C GLU A 713 -20.85 24.35 -22.90
N ALA A 714 -21.50 23.29 -23.37
CA ALA A 714 -21.00 22.48 -24.45
C ALA A 714 -20.83 23.35 -25.74
N GLY A 715 -19.61 23.34 -26.31
CA GLY A 715 -19.27 24.10 -27.51
C GLY A 715 -18.90 25.56 -27.27
N ASN A 716 -18.83 26.03 -26.03
CA ASN A 716 -18.37 27.38 -25.71
C ASN A 716 -16.84 27.41 -25.60
N ALA A 717 -16.15 27.83 -26.63
CA ALA A 717 -14.68 27.91 -26.71
C ALA A 717 -14.01 28.89 -25.73
N THR A 718 -14.79 29.68 -24.98
CA THR A 718 -14.26 30.57 -23.93
C THR A 718 -14.31 29.93 -22.55
N GLN A 719 -14.81 28.70 -22.42
CA GLN A 719 -14.95 28.01 -21.15
C GLN A 719 -14.18 26.68 -21.16
N LEU A 720 -13.27 26.52 -20.18
CA LEU A 720 -12.62 25.25 -19.95
C LEU A 720 -13.40 24.48 -18.90
N GLY A 721 -14.02 23.37 -19.30
CA GLY A 721 -14.70 22.43 -18.41
C GLY A 721 -13.80 21.28 -17.97
N ALA A 722 -14.07 20.72 -16.80
CA ALA A 722 -13.39 19.52 -16.34
C ALA A 722 -13.73 18.32 -17.27
N PRO A 723 -12.74 17.65 -17.86
CA PRO A 723 -12.99 16.48 -18.71
C PRO A 723 -13.42 15.26 -17.90
N MET A 724 -13.06 15.21 -16.62
CA MET A 724 -13.33 14.08 -15.70
C MET A 724 -13.48 14.59 -14.26
N PRO A 725 -14.13 13.82 -13.37
CA PRO A 725 -14.11 14.10 -11.94
C PRO A 725 -12.73 13.83 -11.34
N GLY A 726 -12.31 14.63 -10.37
CA GLY A 726 -11.01 14.50 -9.72
C GLY A 726 -10.73 15.60 -8.71
N VAL A 727 -9.48 15.75 -8.33
CA VAL A 727 -8.98 16.82 -7.47
C VAL A 727 -8.02 17.68 -8.27
N ILE A 728 -8.14 19.00 -8.19
CA ILE A 728 -7.18 19.92 -8.81
C ILE A 728 -5.83 19.74 -8.08
N SER A 729 -4.83 19.24 -8.78
CA SER A 729 -3.47 19.04 -8.24
C SER A 729 -2.70 20.36 -8.23
N THR A 730 -2.66 21.05 -9.38
CA THR A 730 -2.00 22.33 -9.53
C THR A 730 -2.81 23.29 -10.37
N VAL A 731 -2.65 24.60 -10.14
CA VAL A 731 -3.17 25.66 -11.01
C VAL A 731 -1.99 26.50 -11.42
N ALA A 732 -1.64 26.47 -12.72
CA ALA A 732 -0.45 27.11 -13.27
C ALA A 732 -0.68 28.53 -13.77
N VAL A 733 -1.97 29.00 -13.83
CA VAL A 733 -2.35 30.29 -14.39
C VAL A 733 -3.16 31.11 -13.40
N HIS A 734 -3.21 32.42 -13.64
CA HIS A 734 -4.03 33.38 -12.88
C HIS A 734 -4.84 34.30 -13.79
N ALA A 735 -5.88 34.93 -13.25
CA ALA A 735 -6.69 35.89 -13.99
C ALA A 735 -5.83 37.05 -14.53
N GLY A 736 -6.05 37.44 -15.78
CA GLY A 736 -5.30 38.45 -16.49
C GLY A 736 -4.03 37.95 -17.19
N GLN A 737 -3.65 36.68 -17.05
CA GLN A 737 -2.48 36.09 -17.69
C GLN A 737 -2.77 35.78 -19.17
N ALA A 738 -1.85 36.16 -20.07
CA ALA A 738 -1.85 35.75 -21.45
C ALA A 738 -1.23 34.34 -21.57
N VAL A 739 -1.89 33.43 -22.29
CA VAL A 739 -1.45 32.07 -22.53
C VAL A 739 -1.45 31.78 -24.03
N LYS A 740 -0.57 30.87 -24.46
CA LYS A 740 -0.49 30.37 -25.84
C LYS A 740 -1.08 28.97 -25.91
N ALA A 741 -1.49 28.58 -27.11
CA ALA A 741 -1.90 27.21 -27.38
C ALA A 741 -0.78 26.23 -26.95
N GLY A 742 -1.14 25.25 -26.13
CA GLY A 742 -0.21 24.29 -25.55
C GLY A 742 0.30 24.61 -24.15
N ASP A 743 0.09 25.82 -23.64
CA ASP A 743 0.50 26.15 -22.25
C ASP A 743 -0.33 25.37 -21.22
N VAL A 744 0.31 24.87 -20.18
CA VAL A 744 -0.37 24.18 -19.08
C VAL A 744 -1.19 25.20 -18.27
N LEU A 745 -2.47 24.92 -18.10
CA LEU A 745 -3.40 25.77 -17.35
C LEU A 745 -3.55 25.28 -15.89
N LEU A 746 -3.79 24.02 -15.73
CA LEU A 746 -3.94 23.34 -14.43
C LEU A 746 -3.77 21.84 -14.60
N SER A 747 -3.58 21.11 -13.51
CA SER A 747 -3.61 19.66 -13.51
C SER A 747 -4.68 19.10 -12.59
N ILE A 748 -5.28 17.98 -13.02
CA ILE A 748 -6.30 17.22 -12.30
C ILE A 748 -5.70 15.88 -11.89
N GLU A 749 -5.74 15.55 -10.61
CA GLU A 749 -5.44 14.20 -10.12
C GLU A 749 -6.75 13.42 -10.02
N ALA A 750 -6.87 12.36 -10.82
CA ALA A 750 -7.97 11.42 -10.78
C ALA A 750 -7.42 10.00 -10.77
N MET A 751 -7.78 9.18 -9.78
CA MET A 751 -7.44 7.75 -9.67
C MET A 751 -5.95 7.42 -9.90
N LYS A 752 -5.03 8.20 -9.33
CA LYS A 752 -3.56 8.06 -9.49
C LYS A 752 -2.99 8.57 -10.83
N MET A 753 -3.79 9.22 -11.65
CA MET A 753 -3.31 9.89 -12.85
C MET A 753 -3.36 11.40 -12.63
N GLU A 754 -2.28 12.07 -12.90
CA GLU A 754 -2.25 13.51 -13.03
C GLU A 754 -2.41 13.85 -14.53
N THR A 755 -3.44 14.59 -14.86
CA THR A 755 -3.75 15.02 -16.24
C THR A 755 -3.62 16.53 -16.30
N ALA A 756 -2.65 17.01 -17.07
CA ALA A 756 -2.50 18.43 -17.35
C ALA A 756 -3.54 18.86 -18.39
N LEU A 757 -4.23 19.96 -18.11
CA LEU A 757 -5.09 20.63 -19.08
C LEU A 757 -4.33 21.79 -19.69
N HIS A 758 -4.28 21.83 -20.99
CA HIS A 758 -3.56 22.80 -21.79
C HIS A 758 -4.51 23.80 -22.46
N ALA A 759 -4.00 24.99 -22.75
CA ALA A 759 -4.74 25.95 -23.57
C ALA A 759 -4.88 25.43 -25.00
N GLU A 760 -6.11 25.37 -25.51
CA GLU A 760 -6.39 24.94 -26.88
C GLU A 760 -6.05 26.02 -27.93
N LYS A 761 -5.99 27.28 -27.50
CA LYS A 761 -5.72 28.45 -28.36
C LYS A 761 -5.03 29.56 -27.55
N ASP A 762 -4.43 30.50 -28.25
CA ASP A 762 -3.92 31.73 -27.65
C ASP A 762 -5.08 32.54 -27.06
N GLY A 763 -4.88 33.11 -25.87
CA GLY A 763 -5.91 33.88 -25.19
C GLY A 763 -5.46 34.51 -23.90
N THR A 764 -6.35 35.22 -23.24
CA THR A 764 -6.11 35.77 -21.90
C THR A 764 -7.06 35.11 -20.90
N ILE A 765 -6.59 34.70 -19.76
CA ILE A 765 -7.42 34.13 -18.70
C ILE A 765 -8.27 35.24 -18.07
N ALA A 766 -9.59 35.14 -18.17
CA ALA A 766 -10.50 36.07 -17.52
C ALA A 766 -10.74 35.71 -16.06
N GLU A 767 -11.06 34.44 -15.80
CA GLU A 767 -11.32 33.95 -14.44
C GLU A 767 -10.76 32.54 -14.24
N VAL A 768 -10.25 32.29 -13.05
CA VAL A 768 -9.90 30.95 -12.56
C VAL A 768 -10.83 30.62 -11.40
N LEU A 769 -11.68 29.60 -11.57
CA LEU A 769 -12.78 29.27 -10.66
C LEU A 769 -12.45 28.13 -9.68
N VAL A 770 -11.21 27.61 -9.74
CA VAL A 770 -10.75 26.47 -8.93
C VAL A 770 -9.39 26.77 -8.31
N ARG A 771 -9.08 26.05 -7.23
CA ARG A 771 -7.79 26.10 -6.52
C ARG A 771 -7.24 24.69 -6.36
N ALA A 772 -5.93 24.57 -6.16
CA ALA A 772 -5.31 23.29 -5.79
C ALA A 772 -5.99 22.70 -4.53
N GLY A 773 -6.36 21.43 -4.59
CA GLY A 773 -7.12 20.72 -3.55
C GLY A 773 -8.65 20.74 -3.73
N ASP A 774 -9.19 21.48 -4.70
CA ASP A 774 -10.61 21.48 -4.97
C ASP A 774 -11.06 20.17 -5.62
N GLN A 775 -12.14 19.57 -5.10
CA GLN A 775 -12.84 18.46 -5.75
C GLN A 775 -13.74 19.00 -6.88
N ILE A 776 -13.69 18.36 -8.03
CA ILE A 776 -14.45 18.74 -9.23
C ILE A 776 -15.16 17.52 -9.82
N ASP A 777 -16.31 17.77 -10.42
CA ASP A 777 -17.05 16.80 -11.22
C ASP A 777 -16.84 17.05 -12.72
N ALA A 778 -17.14 16.04 -13.53
CA ALA A 778 -17.11 16.21 -14.99
C ALA A 778 -17.96 17.41 -15.44
N LYS A 779 -17.41 18.20 -16.37
CA LYS A 779 -17.97 19.43 -16.91
C LYS A 779 -18.05 20.62 -15.94
N ASP A 780 -17.49 20.55 -14.72
CA ASP A 780 -17.37 21.74 -13.90
C ASP A 780 -16.55 22.82 -14.62
N LEU A 781 -17.02 24.05 -14.57
CA LEU A 781 -16.33 25.18 -15.18
C LEU A 781 -15.10 25.56 -14.36
N LEU A 782 -13.91 25.40 -14.95
CA LEU A 782 -12.62 25.58 -14.28
C LEU A 782 -12.00 26.93 -14.57
N ILE A 783 -11.98 27.33 -15.85
CA ILE A 783 -11.33 28.55 -16.33
C ILE A 783 -12.23 29.20 -17.38
N VAL A 784 -12.29 30.54 -17.37
CA VAL A 784 -12.93 31.36 -18.40
C VAL A 784 -11.86 32.17 -19.12
N PHE A 785 -11.83 32.09 -20.46
CA PHE A 785 -10.97 32.92 -21.28
C PHE A 785 -11.66 34.24 -21.61
N GLY A 786 -10.89 35.29 -21.66
CA GLY A 786 -11.36 36.61 -22.14
C GLY A 786 -11.76 36.56 -23.62
N ALA A 787 -12.72 37.35 -23.95
CA ALA A 787 -13.26 37.45 -25.33
C ALA A 787 -12.22 38.02 -26.30
#